data_cb9ba9e36483cdd142a47f37eccb791c
#
_entry.id   cb9ba9e36483cdd142a47f37eccb791c
#
_cell.length_a   1.000
_cell.length_b   1.000
_cell.length_c   1.000
_cell.angle_alpha   90.00
_cell.angle_beta   90.00
_cell.angle_gamma   90.00
#
_symmetry.space_group_name_H-M   'P 1'
#
loop_
_entity.id
_entity.type
_entity.pdbx_description
1 polymer ?
#
loop_
_entity_poly.entity_id
_entity_poly.type
_entity_poly.pdbx_seq_one_letter_code
_entity_poly.pdbx_strand_id
1 'polypeptide(L)'
;MKKLLLAVFCLLSSVTVFAAQDLKANWEIVSVEGQNRTVTDNSNNNNPLAIVGGGSLEGNATGNTLTVDNKNISIADQTAAQNAYAPSQTTHGAYVAGGAALNGLASQNTLNVKGGTLEGRDAYGGSAVLRDLQLRMEGGSADGNTVNIDGVAVKEYSFTTTEGTSATIGGNVYGGYSEYAKGSANNNTVNITNNSVIDGDVYGGVVFDQLTDEDLADIPGVLNSNASNNTVYVKDSTVKGTIAGAAGASTTNNNKVVVETSEVNTVLGVHANHGVHNSDQSATYANNNSVTVKNSEIVSAAAVNSLSINASGNSLTLDDSIFTGANGFVYSVNMGMAKAADSGNPVLANVGNNKLTLNKMSGTLTEIGGSLNLVGTSNGNTINIQNASDIELDNSVKLFMNGMLDSDTLSTNQLLTLPDDKGLMFGGASMYYSRQVGSGESEPEAVEVAVAGTNSDNNNILIQNSDFSGNIIGGFAAHIVEVDYEVITPNEEDPSKPTVETVVKTGLTTNSTTVSWEKDEGGVWQQKTENGEPQTAEKIDDIYSASNNTIVLDNTIFDGTIYGGYVYGAELKEKNMHTKNNKVILRGNVTLTPTSVLYGGSNGYYASTNELVFDRVKGTFSSMDQFQNFKNIWTINADFDTDLNFDFEGVYARMNLAPTAMKEASKTVVTTQTTTDLTDIEQGEKVVDLTDNGIVLSNNRLGAYTFDLTGVKGATPNTVDWRLTGKKDKANMEVYGQLPLAGLALASEGGELLTHSVTDAWKSDNEFSTFLNGAYHHTRYETGSGFDLDSALVQVGAWKKFNEEWLGGFFAKYSNGSYETYPIKVTGSANVFGGGLMTSYRYSETGRLEASLEAGYMDMDFESASLISSFDSKGMYYGASAGFVESLMQDLDLFANINWLRKGEDDITDNLGQKVTFDTMQSLNLRFGADYTLSNINWGGLIPSLGAMGIYEFDGESSVEIDGNKNSDASLKGMSGRGQISLAYQNNDSFLPLRTVFTAYGQLGNRRGFGGEVNISFEF
;
A
#
# COMPACT_ATOMS: atom_id res chain seq x y z
N MET A 1 61.65 -2.79 -3.31
CA MET A 1 60.21 -2.85 -3.24
C MET A 1 59.60 -1.84 -2.27
N LYS A 2 59.92 -1.79 -0.95
CA LYS A 2 59.34 -0.77 -0.04
C LYS A 2 59.60 0.70 -0.43
N LYS A 3 60.73 1.04 -1.03
CA LYS A 3 61.01 2.42 -1.49
C LYS A 3 60.34 2.76 -2.83
N LEU A 4 60.00 1.76 -3.65
CA LEU A 4 59.23 1.94 -4.86
C LEU A 4 57.72 2.10 -4.55
N LEU A 5 57.21 1.35 -3.57
CA LEU A 5 55.85 1.52 -3.08
C LEU A 5 55.60 2.89 -2.42
N LEU A 6 56.61 3.40 -1.69
CA LEU A 6 56.51 4.74 -1.08
C LEU A 6 56.59 5.87 -2.13
N ALA A 7 57.34 5.67 -3.22
CA ALA A 7 57.38 6.64 -4.33
C ALA A 7 56.11 6.64 -5.17
N VAL A 8 55.45 5.47 -5.35
CA VAL A 8 54.14 5.37 -6.00
C VAL A 8 53.06 5.92 -5.11
N PHE A 9 53.14 5.73 -3.80
CA PHE A 9 52.19 6.31 -2.85
C PHE A 9 52.35 7.86 -2.78
N CYS A 10 53.55 8.38 -2.84
CA CYS A 10 53.76 9.83 -2.90
C CYS A 10 53.37 10.45 -4.27
N LEU A 11 53.49 9.71 -5.39
CA LEU A 11 53.00 10.17 -6.69
C LEU A 11 51.47 10.15 -6.75
N LEU A 12 50.81 9.13 -6.19
CA LEU A 12 49.34 9.07 -6.09
C LEU A 12 48.79 10.13 -5.13
N SER A 13 49.45 10.41 -4.00
CA SER A 13 49.08 11.49 -3.11
C SER A 13 49.30 12.87 -3.71
N SER A 14 50.28 13.05 -4.60
CA SER A 14 50.49 14.33 -5.28
C SER A 14 49.47 14.59 -6.40
N VAL A 15 48.99 13.58 -7.09
CA VAL A 15 47.89 13.73 -8.07
C VAL A 15 46.55 14.03 -7.37
N THR A 16 46.31 13.41 -6.24
CA THR A 16 45.13 13.72 -5.43
C THR A 16 45.13 15.14 -4.85
N VAL A 17 46.27 15.67 -4.48
CA VAL A 17 46.43 17.05 -3.98
C VAL A 17 46.18 18.10 -5.07
N PHE A 18 46.62 17.84 -6.35
CA PHE A 18 46.41 18.78 -7.45
C PHE A 18 44.92 18.92 -7.83
N ALA A 19 44.21 17.83 -7.94
CA ALA A 19 42.81 17.91 -8.25
C ALA A 19 41.95 18.41 -7.05
N ALA A 20 42.37 18.15 -5.80
CA ALA A 20 41.76 18.77 -4.59
C ALA A 20 41.95 20.28 -4.53
N GLN A 21 43.08 20.80 -5.06
CA GLN A 21 43.30 22.23 -5.17
C GLN A 21 42.42 22.88 -6.25
N ASP A 22 42.18 22.23 -7.38
CA ASP A 22 41.31 22.76 -8.44
C ASP A 22 39.83 22.79 -8.01
N LEU A 23 39.37 21.78 -7.33
CA LEU A 23 38.02 21.80 -6.75
C LEU A 23 37.86 22.85 -5.62
N LYS A 24 38.89 23.01 -4.78
CA LYS A 24 38.89 24.04 -3.72
C LYS A 24 38.87 25.46 -4.31
N ALA A 25 39.48 25.68 -5.48
CA ALA A 25 39.43 26.94 -6.19
C ALA A 25 38.05 27.25 -6.77
N ASN A 26 37.21 26.22 -6.98
CA ASN A 26 35.84 26.36 -7.49
C ASN A 26 34.76 26.38 -6.40
N TRP A 27 35.14 26.19 -5.12
CA TRP A 27 34.20 26.24 -3.99
C TRP A 27 34.36 27.55 -3.19
N GLU A 28 33.28 28.29 -3.03
CA GLU A 28 33.23 29.36 -2.03
C GLU A 28 32.86 28.76 -0.66
N ILE A 29 33.86 28.22 0.06
CA ILE A 29 33.67 27.53 1.35
C ILE A 29 33.94 28.51 2.48
N VAL A 30 33.10 28.56 3.51
CA VAL A 30 33.27 29.39 4.70
C VAL A 30 33.71 28.60 5.92
N SER A 31 33.32 27.32 6.07
CA SER A 31 33.81 26.48 7.15
C SER A 31 33.50 24.99 6.97
N VAL A 32 34.07 24.13 7.84
CA VAL A 32 34.04 22.67 7.71
C VAL A 32 32.88 22.02 8.47
N GLU A 33 32.54 22.52 9.66
CA GLU A 33 31.46 21.93 10.50
C GLU A 33 30.70 22.98 11.31
N GLY A 34 29.37 22.79 11.47
CA GLY A 34 28.52 23.48 12.44
C GLY A 34 28.36 24.98 12.22
N GLN A 35 28.53 25.50 11.04
CA GLN A 35 28.52 26.93 10.76
C GLN A 35 27.27 27.42 10.04
N ASN A 36 26.91 28.66 10.30
CA ASN A 36 25.85 29.38 9.63
C ASN A 36 26.43 30.43 8.69
N ARG A 37 26.03 30.41 7.43
CA ARG A 37 26.41 31.39 6.42
C ARG A 37 25.20 32.08 5.83
N THR A 38 25.30 33.40 5.61
CA THR A 38 24.30 34.16 4.85
C THR A 38 24.96 34.75 3.61
N VAL A 39 24.36 34.53 2.43
CA VAL A 39 24.79 35.20 1.18
C VAL A 39 24.22 36.61 1.16
N THR A 40 25.09 37.62 1.16
CA THR A 40 24.70 39.01 1.23
C THR A 40 24.73 39.75 -0.13
N ASP A 41 25.36 39.16 -1.15
CA ASP A 41 25.56 39.81 -2.46
C ASP A 41 24.83 39.02 -3.57
N ASN A 42 24.46 39.71 -4.68
CA ASN A 42 24.05 39.08 -5.92
C ASN A 42 25.31 38.62 -6.64
N SER A 43 25.58 37.37 -6.64
CA SER A 43 26.79 36.80 -7.26
C SER A 43 26.56 36.54 -8.75
N ASN A 44 26.74 37.61 -9.55
CA ASN A 44 26.73 37.54 -11.01
C ASN A 44 28.14 37.60 -11.48
N ASN A 45 28.94 36.96 -11.92
CA ASN A 45 30.26 37.07 -12.55
C ASN A 45 31.41 36.45 -11.76
N ASN A 46 32.13 35.58 -12.39
CA ASN A 46 33.35 34.88 -11.94
C ASN A 46 33.17 34.01 -10.68
N ASN A 47 31.98 33.49 -10.49
CA ASN A 47 31.65 32.78 -9.29
C ASN A 47 32.05 31.33 -9.32
N PRO A 48 32.40 30.78 -8.15
CA PRO A 48 32.57 29.36 -7.98
C PRO A 48 31.35 28.61 -8.46
N LEU A 49 31.58 27.50 -9.11
CA LEU A 49 30.49 26.60 -9.54
C LEU A 49 29.62 26.15 -8.33
N ALA A 50 30.17 26.15 -7.11
CA ALA A 50 29.49 25.78 -5.90
C ALA A 50 29.56 26.84 -4.81
N ILE A 51 28.40 27.13 -4.18
CA ILE A 51 28.26 27.97 -2.99
C ILE A 51 27.79 27.08 -1.85
N VAL A 52 28.60 26.89 -0.80
CA VAL A 52 28.29 25.96 0.28
C VAL A 52 28.32 26.63 1.67
N GLY A 53 27.46 26.20 2.58
CA GLY A 53 27.48 26.63 3.99
C GLY A 53 28.72 26.10 4.70
N GLY A 54 29.05 24.84 4.47
CA GLY A 54 30.27 24.19 4.92
C GLY A 54 30.68 23.08 3.98
N GLY A 55 31.99 22.91 3.76
CA GLY A 55 32.49 21.90 2.83
C GLY A 55 33.72 21.18 3.37
N SER A 56 33.92 19.93 2.99
CA SER A 56 35.08 19.14 3.31
C SER A 56 35.62 18.43 2.09
N LEU A 57 36.92 18.49 1.88
CA LEU A 57 37.59 17.81 0.77
C LEU A 57 38.02 16.38 1.14
N GLU A 58 38.24 16.10 2.41
CA GLU A 58 38.64 14.80 2.93
C GLU A 58 37.98 14.60 4.32
N GLY A 59 36.69 14.37 4.36
CA GLY A 59 35.97 14.19 5.61
C GLY A 59 34.53 14.67 5.55
N ASN A 60 33.96 14.92 6.72
CA ASN A 60 32.52 15.18 6.86
C ASN A 60 32.21 16.68 6.78
N ALA A 61 31.05 17.00 6.23
CA ALA A 61 30.42 18.32 6.25
C ALA A 61 29.08 18.19 6.98
N THR A 62 29.05 18.43 8.31
CA THR A 62 27.89 18.17 9.16
C THR A 62 27.40 19.39 9.90
N GLY A 63 26.09 19.53 10.05
CA GLY A 63 25.47 20.57 10.86
C GLY A 63 25.62 22.00 10.29
N ASN A 64 25.88 22.17 9.01
CA ASN A 64 26.08 23.47 8.38
C ASN A 64 24.75 24.09 7.92
N THR A 65 24.67 25.40 7.90
CA THR A 65 23.52 26.14 7.37
C THR A 65 23.96 27.19 6.36
N LEU A 66 23.39 27.13 5.15
CA LEU A 66 23.49 28.20 4.17
C LEU A 66 22.13 28.93 4.06
N THR A 67 22.17 30.25 4.17
CA THR A 67 20.99 31.09 3.94
C THR A 67 21.24 32.03 2.75
N VAL A 68 20.35 31.97 1.76
CA VAL A 68 20.29 32.92 0.62
C VAL A 68 19.00 33.69 0.77
N ASP A 69 19.11 35.02 1.00
CA ASP A 69 17.95 35.85 1.31
C ASP A 69 17.79 36.96 0.27
N ASN A 70 16.71 36.89 -0.51
CA ASN A 70 16.34 37.85 -1.58
C ASN A 70 17.49 38.14 -2.56
N LYS A 71 18.18 37.09 -3.03
CA LYS A 71 19.30 37.20 -3.98
C LYS A 71 19.01 36.50 -5.28
N ASN A 72 19.52 37.07 -6.36
CA ASN A 72 19.57 36.43 -7.67
C ASN A 72 20.98 35.85 -7.87
N ILE A 73 21.06 34.52 -7.93
CA ILE A 73 22.32 33.80 -8.14
C ILE A 73 22.18 33.03 -9.46
N SER A 74 22.89 33.47 -10.48
CA SER A 74 22.87 32.84 -11.80
C SER A 74 24.27 32.34 -12.19
N ILE A 75 24.31 31.39 -13.13
CA ILE A 75 25.57 31.04 -13.79
C ILE A 75 26.03 32.19 -14.68
N ALA A 76 27.33 32.43 -14.76
CA ALA A 76 27.86 33.70 -15.34
C ALA A 76 27.58 33.84 -16.84
N ASP A 77 27.85 32.80 -17.62
CA ASP A 77 27.73 32.82 -19.07
C ASP A 77 27.78 31.42 -19.69
N GLN A 78 27.71 31.32 -21.01
CA GLN A 78 27.76 30.08 -21.76
C GLN A 78 29.07 29.28 -21.52
N THR A 79 30.20 29.94 -21.32
CA THR A 79 31.49 29.27 -21.05
C THR A 79 31.48 28.59 -19.68
N ALA A 80 30.91 29.26 -18.65
CA ALA A 80 30.73 28.70 -17.33
C ALA A 80 29.75 27.51 -17.36
N ALA A 81 28.64 27.62 -18.14
CA ALA A 81 27.73 26.54 -18.36
C ALA A 81 28.36 25.31 -19.06
N GLN A 82 29.14 25.54 -20.11
CA GLN A 82 29.89 24.47 -20.81
C GLN A 82 30.88 23.77 -19.88
N ASN A 83 31.57 24.52 -19.02
CA ASN A 83 32.51 23.95 -18.05
C ASN A 83 31.82 23.15 -16.97
N ALA A 84 30.58 23.55 -16.57
CA ALA A 84 29.77 22.82 -15.62
C ALA A 84 29.15 21.54 -16.21
N TYR A 85 28.93 21.48 -17.50
CA TYR A 85 28.30 20.39 -18.23
C TYR A 85 29.25 19.29 -18.70
N ALA A 86 30.56 19.44 -18.54
CA ALA A 86 31.54 18.54 -19.15
C ALA A 86 31.22 17.05 -18.86
N PRO A 87 30.88 16.23 -19.88
CA PRO A 87 30.26 14.91 -19.68
C PRO A 87 31.23 13.83 -19.18
N SER A 88 32.50 14.12 -19.04
CA SER A 88 33.53 13.16 -18.60
C SER A 88 34.07 13.41 -17.21
N GLN A 89 33.48 14.33 -16.47
CA GLN A 89 33.95 14.65 -15.13
C GLN A 89 32.85 14.50 -14.12
N THR A 90 33.11 13.81 -13.04
CA THR A 90 32.32 13.67 -11.80
C THR A 90 32.05 15.01 -11.09
N THR A 91 31.87 16.07 -11.85
CA THR A 91 31.57 17.39 -11.31
C THR A 91 30.10 17.67 -11.54
N HIS A 92 29.32 17.68 -10.43
CA HIS A 92 28.03 18.28 -10.47
C HIS A 92 28.12 19.69 -11.07
N GLY A 93 27.13 20.05 -11.83
CA GLY A 93 26.96 21.38 -12.37
C GLY A 93 27.12 22.49 -11.30
N ALA A 94 26.75 23.68 -11.60
CA ALA A 94 26.72 24.75 -10.61
C ALA A 94 25.64 24.49 -9.56
N TYR A 95 25.93 24.69 -8.27
CA TYR A 95 24.97 24.42 -7.20
C TYR A 95 25.10 25.33 -5.97
N VAL A 96 24.06 25.32 -5.12
CA VAL A 96 24.07 25.87 -3.77
C VAL A 96 23.76 24.76 -2.78
N ALA A 97 24.50 24.65 -1.68
CA ALA A 97 24.34 23.56 -0.73
C ALA A 97 24.47 24.01 0.74
N GLY A 98 23.66 23.45 1.62
CA GLY A 98 23.86 23.57 3.05
C GLY A 98 25.20 23.03 3.49
N GLY A 99 25.58 21.83 3.02
CA GLY A 99 26.88 21.23 3.21
C GLY A 99 27.28 20.35 2.03
N ALA A 100 28.58 20.27 1.71
CA ALA A 100 29.11 19.42 0.70
C ALA A 100 30.38 18.70 1.18
N ALA A 101 30.45 17.39 0.99
CA ALA A 101 31.59 16.55 1.34
C ALA A 101 32.11 15.85 0.10
N LEU A 102 33.43 15.87 -0.09
CA LEU A 102 34.14 15.07 -1.06
C LEU A 102 34.78 13.91 -0.32
N ASN A 103 34.45 12.69 -0.72
CA ASN A 103 34.91 11.46 -0.04
C ASN A 103 34.49 11.36 1.45
N GLY A 104 33.29 11.85 1.82
CA GLY A 104 32.82 11.85 3.21
C GLY A 104 31.31 11.97 3.37
N LEU A 105 30.88 12.30 4.59
CA LEU A 105 29.47 12.46 4.94
C LEU A 105 29.02 13.90 4.81
N ALA A 106 27.85 14.15 4.18
CA ALA A 106 27.22 15.47 4.12
C ALA A 106 25.88 15.44 4.86
N SER A 107 25.91 15.42 6.19
CA SER A 107 24.72 15.12 7.01
C SER A 107 24.28 16.27 7.90
N GLN A 108 22.98 16.34 8.21
CA GLN A 108 22.37 17.33 9.12
C GLN A 108 22.61 18.79 8.67
N ASN A 109 22.77 19.03 7.37
CA ASN A 109 22.95 20.35 6.84
C ASN A 109 21.62 21.00 6.46
N THR A 110 21.58 22.32 6.42
CA THR A 110 20.38 23.09 6.07
C THR A 110 20.69 24.11 4.98
N LEU A 111 19.90 24.11 3.91
CA LEU A 111 19.85 25.18 2.91
C LEU A 111 18.53 25.95 3.06
N ASN A 112 18.61 27.25 3.29
CA ASN A 112 17.47 28.16 3.28
C ASN A 112 17.60 29.13 2.12
N VAL A 113 16.68 29.14 1.19
CA VAL A 113 16.60 30.14 0.11
C VAL A 113 15.26 30.84 0.22
N LYS A 114 15.32 32.18 0.36
CA LYS A 114 14.13 33.03 0.52
C LYS A 114 14.15 34.14 -0.52
N GLY A 115 13.10 34.17 -1.34
CA GLY A 115 12.99 35.14 -2.42
C GLY A 115 14.14 35.08 -3.44
N GLY A 116 13.99 35.77 -4.56
CA GLY A 116 15.02 35.80 -5.59
C GLY A 116 15.02 34.64 -6.57
N THR A 117 16.17 34.41 -7.21
CA THR A 117 16.31 33.42 -8.28
C THR A 117 17.62 32.64 -8.16
N LEU A 118 17.56 31.31 -8.35
CA LEU A 118 18.71 30.47 -8.65
C LEU A 118 18.59 30.04 -10.10
N GLU A 119 19.54 30.43 -10.97
CA GLU A 119 19.50 30.11 -12.40
C GLU A 119 20.73 29.32 -12.82
N GLY A 120 20.55 28.21 -13.49
CA GLY A 120 21.59 27.28 -13.88
C GLY A 120 22.25 26.58 -12.68
N ARG A 121 21.58 26.52 -11.54
CA ARG A 121 22.10 25.94 -10.31
C ARG A 121 21.10 24.98 -9.67
N ASP A 122 21.64 23.88 -9.18
CA ASP A 122 20.89 22.95 -8.32
C ASP A 122 20.96 23.39 -6.84
N ALA A 123 19.98 22.97 -6.04
CA ALA A 123 19.90 23.27 -4.62
C ALA A 123 20.00 21.97 -3.80
N TYR A 124 20.98 21.85 -2.91
CA TYR A 124 21.23 20.67 -2.08
C TYR A 124 21.16 21.02 -0.58
N GLY A 125 20.47 20.18 0.22
CA GLY A 125 20.63 20.22 1.67
C GLY A 125 22.00 19.69 2.06
N GLY A 126 22.35 18.49 1.58
CA GLY A 126 23.68 17.88 1.69
C GLY A 126 24.06 17.16 0.43
N SER A 127 25.33 17.29 0.02
CA SER A 127 25.89 16.64 -1.17
C SER A 127 27.15 15.86 -0.80
N ALA A 128 27.09 14.53 -0.88
CA ALA A 128 28.22 13.63 -0.66
C ALA A 128 28.70 13.12 -2.02
N VAL A 129 29.79 13.68 -2.53
CA VAL A 129 30.33 13.47 -3.88
C VAL A 129 31.58 12.61 -3.84
N LEU A 130 31.73 11.74 -4.83
CA LEU A 130 32.90 10.92 -5.04
C LEU A 130 33.89 11.59 -6.00
N ARG A 131 35.12 11.65 -5.59
CA ARG A 131 36.23 12.07 -6.46
C ARG A 131 37.07 10.90 -6.96
N ASP A 132 37.26 9.88 -6.10
CA ASP A 132 38.05 8.70 -6.44
C ASP A 132 37.09 7.54 -6.71
N LEU A 133 37.00 7.12 -7.96
CA LEU A 133 36.18 6.00 -8.40
C LEU A 133 36.54 4.69 -7.68
N GLN A 134 37.73 4.57 -7.09
CA GLN A 134 38.10 3.40 -6.28
C GLN A 134 37.40 3.39 -4.90
N LEU A 135 36.87 4.53 -4.43
CA LEU A 135 36.15 4.65 -3.17
C LEU A 135 34.63 4.46 -3.34
N ARG A 136 34.12 4.21 -4.55
CA ARG A 136 32.68 4.01 -4.82
C ARG A 136 32.03 2.95 -3.92
N MET A 137 32.82 1.97 -3.50
CA MET A 137 32.34 0.86 -2.66
C MET A 137 32.38 1.15 -1.16
N GLU A 138 32.92 2.30 -0.75
CA GLU A 138 32.84 2.75 0.64
C GLU A 138 31.49 3.48 0.88
N GLY A 139 31.03 3.51 2.11
CA GLY A 139 29.74 4.14 2.43
C GLY A 139 29.89 5.64 2.65
N GLY A 140 29.41 6.46 1.71
CA GLY A 140 29.19 7.90 1.95
C GLY A 140 27.72 8.17 2.23
N SER A 141 27.38 9.19 3.00
CA SER A 141 25.98 9.51 3.25
C SER A 141 25.65 10.99 3.16
N ALA A 142 24.40 11.26 2.74
CA ALA A 142 23.80 12.58 2.76
C ALA A 142 22.50 12.56 3.55
N ASP A 143 22.59 12.24 4.85
CA ASP A 143 21.45 11.95 5.71
C ASP A 143 21.03 13.13 6.58
N GLY A 144 19.72 13.27 6.84
CA GLY A 144 19.17 14.23 7.79
C GLY A 144 19.28 15.69 7.35
N ASN A 145 19.43 15.96 6.07
CA ASN A 145 19.58 17.31 5.55
C ASN A 145 18.21 17.98 5.30
N THR A 146 18.19 19.30 5.28
CA THR A 146 16.98 20.10 5.07
C THR A 146 17.20 21.14 3.98
N VAL A 147 16.23 21.25 3.06
CA VAL A 147 16.13 22.34 2.08
C VAL A 147 14.82 23.08 2.29
N ASN A 148 14.89 24.40 2.40
CA ASN A 148 13.75 25.29 2.47
C ASN A 148 13.84 26.29 1.31
N ILE A 149 12.89 26.23 0.38
CA ILE A 149 12.74 27.13 -0.76
C ILE A 149 11.43 27.92 -0.54
N ASP A 150 11.55 29.22 -0.38
CA ASP A 150 10.45 30.10 0.03
C ASP A 150 10.35 31.33 -0.87
N GLY A 151 9.38 31.34 -1.79
CA GLY A 151 9.18 32.44 -2.76
C GLY A 151 10.32 32.55 -3.78
N VAL A 152 10.89 31.47 -4.25
CA VAL A 152 12.10 31.42 -5.09
C VAL A 152 11.82 30.83 -6.45
N ALA A 153 12.48 31.34 -7.49
CA ALA A 153 12.57 30.70 -8.79
C ALA A 153 13.89 29.92 -8.91
N VAL A 154 13.83 28.61 -8.98
CA VAL A 154 14.97 27.72 -9.30
C VAL A 154 14.86 27.33 -10.76
N LYS A 155 15.73 27.87 -11.60
CA LYS A 155 15.61 27.83 -13.05
C LYS A 155 16.76 27.09 -13.71
N GLU A 156 16.43 26.39 -14.80
CA GLU A 156 17.40 25.88 -15.75
C GLU A 156 18.08 27.00 -16.52
N TYR A 157 19.32 26.80 -16.92
CA TYR A 157 20.05 27.65 -17.86
C TYR A 157 20.32 26.87 -19.14
N SER A 158 19.75 27.35 -20.26
CA SER A 158 19.95 26.74 -21.58
C SER A 158 21.19 27.33 -22.29
N PHE A 159 22.00 26.49 -22.90
CA PHE A 159 23.20 26.88 -23.59
C PHE A 159 23.49 25.97 -24.78
N THR A 160 24.47 26.37 -25.63
CA THR A 160 24.96 25.52 -26.73
C THR A 160 26.24 24.83 -26.30
N THR A 161 26.29 23.50 -26.43
CA THR A 161 27.51 22.72 -26.13
C THR A 161 28.63 23.02 -27.10
N THR A 162 29.85 22.59 -26.80
CA THR A 162 31.00 22.69 -27.71
C THR A 162 30.80 21.94 -29.01
N GLU A 163 29.92 20.95 -29.03
CA GLU A 163 29.53 20.15 -30.20
C GLU A 163 28.37 20.78 -31.00
N GLY A 164 27.84 21.92 -30.54
CA GLY A 164 26.79 22.67 -31.23
C GLY A 164 25.37 22.20 -30.93
N THR A 165 25.14 21.29 -29.97
CA THR A 165 23.84 20.85 -29.52
C THR A 165 23.34 21.74 -28.40
N SER A 166 22.00 21.86 -28.25
CA SER A 166 21.38 22.57 -27.11
C SER A 166 21.39 21.69 -25.87
N ALA A 167 21.75 22.25 -24.72
CA ALA A 167 21.72 21.59 -23.43
C ALA A 167 21.23 22.54 -22.32
N THR A 168 20.82 21.98 -21.17
CA THR A 168 20.42 22.73 -19.97
C THR A 168 21.22 22.25 -18.76
N ILE A 169 21.41 23.13 -17.76
CA ILE A 169 22.01 22.79 -16.47
C ILE A 169 21.21 23.43 -15.33
N GLY A 170 21.28 22.83 -14.13
CA GLY A 170 20.64 23.34 -12.92
C GLY A 170 19.13 23.16 -12.92
N GLY A 171 18.48 23.81 -12.00
CA GLY A 171 17.02 23.81 -11.87
C GLY A 171 16.48 22.80 -10.89
N ASN A 172 17.28 21.88 -10.35
CA ASN A 172 16.84 20.81 -9.48
C ASN A 172 17.02 21.13 -7.99
N VAL A 173 16.25 20.40 -7.15
CA VAL A 173 16.30 20.52 -5.68
C VAL A 173 16.46 19.15 -5.05
N TYR A 174 17.47 18.96 -4.20
CA TYR A 174 17.80 17.71 -3.52
C TYR A 174 17.90 17.90 -2.01
N GLY A 175 17.16 17.13 -1.23
CA GLY A 175 17.32 17.10 0.23
C GLY A 175 18.68 16.53 0.64
N GLY A 176 18.99 15.33 0.16
CA GLY A 176 20.30 14.68 0.25
C GLY A 176 20.68 14.02 -1.05
N TYR A 177 21.97 14.09 -1.41
CA TYR A 177 22.52 13.52 -2.63
C TYR A 177 23.82 12.77 -2.34
N SER A 178 23.88 11.48 -2.69
CA SER A 178 25.06 10.63 -2.48
C SER A 178 25.44 9.90 -3.77
N GLU A 179 26.74 9.98 -4.16
CA GLU A 179 27.30 9.26 -5.33
C GLU A 179 27.90 7.89 -4.98
N TYR A 180 27.68 7.39 -3.78
CA TYR A 180 28.25 6.14 -3.34
C TYR A 180 27.33 4.96 -3.62
N ALA A 181 27.83 3.92 -4.29
CA ALA A 181 27.08 2.70 -4.59
C ALA A 181 26.52 1.98 -3.35
N LYS A 182 27.19 2.14 -2.20
CA LYS A 182 26.72 1.69 -0.87
C LYS A 182 26.34 2.86 0.03
N GLY A 183 26.06 4.00 -0.56
CA GLY A 183 25.72 5.22 0.15
C GLY A 183 24.32 5.28 0.70
N SER A 184 24.07 6.34 1.47
CA SER A 184 22.73 6.63 1.97
C SER A 184 22.34 8.10 1.76
N ALA A 185 21.03 8.31 1.58
CA ALA A 185 20.39 9.63 1.52
C ALA A 185 19.05 9.57 2.29
N ASN A 186 19.14 9.35 3.61
CA ASN A 186 18.00 9.09 4.46
C ASN A 186 17.58 10.31 5.30
N ASN A 187 16.30 10.31 5.73
CA ASN A 187 15.77 11.29 6.68
C ASN A 187 15.92 12.74 6.22
N ASN A 188 16.00 13.01 4.92
CA ASN A 188 16.12 14.35 4.39
C ASN A 188 14.74 15.00 4.25
N THR A 189 14.71 16.32 4.31
CA THR A 189 13.49 17.12 4.21
C THR A 189 13.65 18.21 3.16
N VAL A 190 12.67 18.32 2.24
CA VAL A 190 12.57 19.41 1.26
C VAL A 190 11.22 20.11 1.47
N ASN A 191 11.25 21.43 1.68
CA ASN A 191 10.08 22.29 1.79
C ASN A 191 10.12 23.35 0.69
N ILE A 192 9.10 23.39 -0.15
CA ILE A 192 8.93 24.38 -1.24
C ILE A 192 7.59 25.09 -1.02
N THR A 193 7.64 26.41 -0.85
CA THR A 193 6.47 27.18 -0.40
C THR A 193 6.39 28.56 -1.08
N ASN A 194 5.23 29.22 -0.94
CA ASN A 194 5.03 30.64 -1.21
C ASN A 194 5.33 31.09 -2.65
N ASN A 195 4.65 30.46 -3.63
CA ASN A 195 4.78 30.73 -5.06
C ASN A 195 6.20 30.51 -5.60
N SER A 196 6.90 29.55 -5.07
CA SER A 196 8.18 29.12 -5.65
C SER A 196 7.94 28.42 -7.00
N VAL A 197 8.89 28.58 -7.92
CA VAL A 197 8.86 27.96 -9.24
C VAL A 197 10.14 27.15 -9.43
N ILE A 198 10.00 25.85 -9.64
CA ILE A 198 11.10 24.93 -9.89
C ILE A 198 11.00 24.42 -11.33
N ASP A 199 12.00 24.69 -12.16
CA ASP A 199 11.99 24.25 -13.56
C ASP A 199 12.36 22.77 -13.71
N GLY A 200 13.27 22.26 -12.88
CA GLY A 200 13.71 20.87 -12.85
C GLY A 200 13.01 20.00 -11.83
N ASP A 201 13.71 18.96 -11.38
CA ASP A 201 13.20 17.93 -10.49
C ASP A 201 13.42 18.25 -9.01
N VAL A 202 12.59 17.63 -8.15
CA VAL A 202 12.66 17.75 -6.69
C VAL A 202 12.77 16.38 -6.05
N TYR A 203 13.83 16.12 -5.31
CA TYR A 203 14.08 14.85 -4.65
C TYR A 203 14.31 15.02 -3.14
N GLY A 204 13.67 14.16 -2.33
CA GLY A 204 13.96 14.08 -0.90
C GLY A 204 15.35 13.50 -0.63
N GLY A 205 15.66 12.36 -1.23
CA GLY A 205 16.97 11.71 -1.14
C GLY A 205 17.33 10.98 -2.43
N VAL A 206 18.57 11.14 -2.88
CA VAL A 206 19.08 10.47 -4.10
C VAL A 206 20.38 9.74 -3.77
N VAL A 207 20.45 8.48 -4.19
CA VAL A 207 21.71 7.75 -4.28
C VAL A 207 21.96 7.47 -5.74
N PHE A 208 23.00 8.11 -6.29
CA PHE A 208 23.34 8.03 -7.69
C PHE A 208 24.53 7.10 -7.89
N ASP A 209 24.29 5.98 -8.55
CA ASP A 209 25.35 5.01 -8.86
C ASP A 209 25.76 5.14 -10.33
N GLN A 210 27.04 5.46 -10.56
CA GLN A 210 27.63 5.55 -11.90
C GLN A 210 28.35 4.26 -12.34
N LEU A 211 28.06 3.12 -11.71
CA LEU A 211 28.68 1.86 -12.08
C LEU A 211 28.27 1.44 -13.49
N THR A 212 29.24 1.09 -14.32
CA THR A 212 29.02 0.48 -15.63
C THR A 212 28.81 -1.03 -15.48
N ASP A 213 28.28 -1.69 -16.51
CA ASP A 213 28.14 -3.17 -16.52
C ASP A 213 29.51 -3.88 -16.32
N GLU A 214 30.62 -3.29 -16.75
CA GLU A 214 31.98 -3.80 -16.51
C GLU A 214 32.39 -3.67 -15.03
N ASP A 215 32.01 -2.55 -14.36
CA ASP A 215 32.27 -2.35 -12.93
C ASP A 215 31.49 -3.35 -12.06
N LEU A 216 30.30 -3.72 -12.47
CA LEU A 216 29.41 -4.64 -11.75
C LEU A 216 29.84 -6.11 -11.87
N ALA A 217 30.48 -6.49 -12.98
CA ALA A 217 30.96 -7.86 -13.20
C ALA A 217 32.02 -8.31 -12.16
N ASP A 218 32.77 -7.37 -11.60
CA ASP A 218 33.82 -7.62 -10.62
C ASP A 218 33.39 -7.48 -9.15
N ILE A 219 32.10 -7.12 -8.88
CA ILE A 219 31.60 -6.87 -7.52
C ILE A 219 30.72 -8.02 -7.06
N PRO A 220 31.22 -8.98 -6.26
CA PRO A 220 30.37 -10.01 -5.69
C PRO A 220 29.52 -9.42 -4.54
N GLY A 221 28.24 -9.34 -4.73
CA GLY A 221 27.26 -9.05 -3.66
C GLY A 221 26.31 -7.89 -3.94
N VAL A 222 25.26 -7.85 -3.12
CA VAL A 222 24.16 -6.88 -3.19
C VAL A 222 24.66 -5.48 -2.86
N LEU A 223 24.39 -4.51 -3.72
CA LEU A 223 24.57 -3.10 -3.42
C LEU A 223 23.50 -2.70 -2.36
N ASN A 224 23.94 -2.30 -1.18
CA ASN A 224 23.04 -1.93 -0.06
C ASN A 224 22.94 -0.39 0.06
N SER A 225 22.54 0.28 -1.00
CA SER A 225 22.24 1.71 -0.95
C SER A 225 20.86 1.97 -0.33
N ASN A 226 20.71 3.12 0.34
CA ASN A 226 19.47 3.42 1.06
C ASN A 226 19.05 4.90 0.90
N ALA A 227 17.82 5.13 0.43
CA ALA A 227 17.20 6.46 0.39
C ALA A 227 15.79 6.39 1.03
N SER A 228 15.74 6.28 2.35
CA SER A 228 14.52 6.03 3.10
C SER A 228 14.16 7.17 4.07
N ASN A 229 12.88 7.21 4.46
CA ASN A 229 12.36 8.18 5.43
C ASN A 229 12.52 9.65 4.99
N ASN A 230 12.62 9.93 3.70
CA ASN A 230 12.71 11.29 3.21
C ASN A 230 11.32 11.92 3.11
N THR A 231 11.26 13.23 3.28
CA THR A 231 10.02 14.01 3.19
C THR A 231 10.17 15.14 2.19
N VAL A 232 9.24 15.25 1.25
CA VAL A 232 9.10 16.39 0.34
C VAL A 232 7.74 17.02 0.57
N TYR A 233 7.73 18.31 0.83
CA TYR A 233 6.54 19.12 1.01
C TYR A 233 6.53 20.28 0.02
N VAL A 234 5.52 20.35 -0.84
CA VAL A 234 5.33 21.42 -1.83
C VAL A 234 3.97 22.07 -1.61
N LYS A 235 3.95 23.37 -1.43
CA LYS A 235 2.71 24.11 -1.19
C LYS A 235 2.71 25.46 -1.89
N ASP A 236 1.55 25.81 -2.48
CA ASP A 236 1.33 27.10 -3.15
C ASP A 236 2.47 27.39 -4.16
N SER A 237 2.88 26.41 -4.98
CA SER A 237 4.09 26.48 -5.80
C SER A 237 3.95 25.72 -7.12
N THR A 238 4.85 25.96 -8.07
CA THR A 238 4.90 25.27 -9.37
C THR A 238 6.17 24.45 -9.49
N VAL A 239 6.07 23.15 -9.84
CA VAL A 239 7.21 22.28 -10.17
C VAL A 239 6.97 21.67 -11.55
N LYS A 240 7.83 22.04 -12.53
CA LYS A 240 7.66 21.59 -13.92
C LYS A 240 8.25 20.19 -14.16
N GLY A 241 9.22 19.78 -13.36
CA GLY A 241 9.83 18.45 -13.40
C GLY A 241 9.09 17.44 -12.51
N THR A 242 9.82 16.41 -12.10
CA THR A 242 9.34 15.33 -11.22
C THR A 242 9.58 15.68 -9.75
N ILE A 243 8.60 15.42 -8.92
CA ILE A 243 8.76 15.43 -7.46
C ILE A 243 8.86 13.98 -6.99
N ALA A 244 9.94 13.62 -6.26
CA ALA A 244 10.07 12.28 -5.68
C ALA A 244 10.60 12.31 -4.24
N GLY A 245 10.08 11.40 -3.42
CA GLY A 245 10.59 11.21 -2.05
C GLY A 245 12.00 10.63 -2.04
N ALA A 246 12.27 9.69 -2.96
CA ALA A 246 13.59 9.07 -3.11
C ALA A 246 13.86 8.65 -4.55
N ALA A 247 15.15 8.50 -4.91
CA ALA A 247 15.57 7.93 -6.18
C ALA A 247 16.91 7.17 -6.08
N GLY A 248 17.13 6.21 -6.98
CA GLY A 248 18.41 5.59 -7.30
C GLY A 248 18.98 4.60 -6.27
N ALA A 249 18.27 4.24 -5.20
CA ALA A 249 18.75 3.37 -4.15
C ALA A 249 18.13 1.96 -4.19
N SER A 250 18.86 0.95 -3.72
CA SER A 250 18.36 -0.42 -3.59
C SER A 250 17.28 -0.59 -2.49
N THR A 251 17.24 0.33 -1.53
CA THR A 251 16.20 0.40 -0.48
C THR A 251 15.62 1.80 -0.42
N THR A 252 14.30 1.93 -0.62
CA THR A 252 13.58 3.20 -0.68
C THR A 252 12.29 3.12 0.11
N ASN A 253 12.40 2.95 1.43
CA ASN A 253 11.25 2.72 2.30
C ASN A 253 10.79 4.01 3.02
N ASN A 254 9.49 4.07 3.33
CA ASN A 254 8.88 5.11 4.20
C ASN A 254 9.09 6.55 3.70
N ASN A 255 9.27 6.78 2.41
CA ASN A 255 9.37 8.14 1.89
C ASN A 255 7.99 8.78 1.80
N LYS A 256 7.94 10.08 2.04
CA LYS A 256 6.70 10.83 2.08
C LYS A 256 6.76 12.05 1.17
N VAL A 257 5.79 12.17 0.27
CA VAL A 257 5.59 13.36 -0.58
C VAL A 257 4.22 13.95 -0.32
N VAL A 258 4.17 15.25 -0.08
CA VAL A 258 2.92 16.00 0.11
C VAL A 258 2.94 17.22 -0.79
N VAL A 259 1.89 17.35 -1.61
CA VAL A 259 1.69 18.49 -2.52
C VAL A 259 0.34 19.11 -2.22
N GLU A 260 0.31 20.41 -1.98
CA GLU A 260 -0.92 21.15 -1.65
C GLU A 260 -1.01 22.44 -2.48
N THR A 261 -2.16 22.69 -3.09
CA THR A 261 -2.47 23.96 -3.79
C THR A 261 -1.39 24.35 -4.80
N SER A 262 -0.92 23.39 -5.60
CA SER A 262 0.25 23.55 -6.45
C SER A 262 -0.01 23.02 -7.86
N GLU A 263 0.79 23.52 -8.82
CA GLU A 263 0.84 22.99 -10.19
C GLU A 263 2.11 22.14 -10.36
N VAL A 264 1.94 20.85 -10.67
CA VAL A 264 3.07 19.93 -10.73
C VAL A 264 2.93 18.95 -11.90
N ASN A 265 4.03 18.56 -12.50
CA ASN A 265 4.00 17.61 -13.60
C ASN A 265 3.83 16.17 -13.07
N THR A 266 4.83 15.63 -12.44
CA THR A 266 4.82 14.23 -11.97
C THR A 266 5.16 14.17 -10.49
N VAL A 267 4.37 13.39 -9.71
CA VAL A 267 4.57 13.21 -8.27
C VAL A 267 4.79 11.75 -7.93
N LEU A 268 5.95 11.42 -7.38
CA LEU A 268 6.38 10.07 -7.06
C LEU A 268 6.78 9.94 -5.58
N GLY A 269 6.43 8.86 -4.93
CA GLY A 269 7.03 8.53 -3.63
C GLY A 269 8.46 8.01 -3.81
N VAL A 270 8.66 7.19 -4.84
CA VAL A 270 9.96 6.68 -5.29
C VAL A 270 10.05 6.79 -6.81
N HIS A 271 11.16 7.32 -7.30
CA HIS A 271 11.48 7.37 -8.72
C HIS A 271 12.54 6.31 -9.07
N ALA A 272 12.21 5.42 -10.01
CA ALA A 272 13.24 4.59 -10.62
C ALA A 272 14.00 5.44 -11.59
N ASN A 273 15.18 5.55 -11.46
CA ASN A 273 16.17 5.59 -12.45
C ASN A 273 17.34 6.44 -12.06
N HIS A 274 18.32 5.87 -12.05
CA HIS A 274 19.59 6.06 -12.76
C HIS A 274 20.53 5.03 -12.15
N GLY A 275 20.83 4.00 -12.91
CA GLY A 275 22.02 3.24 -12.67
C GLY A 275 21.93 2.00 -11.75
N VAL A 276 20.75 1.51 -11.36
CA VAL A 276 20.71 0.14 -10.82
C VAL A 276 20.67 -0.83 -12.00
N HIS A 277 21.80 -1.08 -12.58
CA HIS A 277 21.99 -2.20 -13.50
C HIS A 277 22.02 -3.49 -12.67
N ASN A 278 20.88 -4.15 -12.52
CA ASN A 278 20.80 -5.45 -11.88
C ASN A 278 21.11 -6.54 -12.90
N SER A 279 22.35 -6.85 -13.14
CA SER A 279 22.72 -8.13 -13.72
C SER A 279 22.67 -9.28 -12.70
N ASP A 280 22.74 -9.02 -11.40
CA ASP A 280 22.72 -10.04 -10.35
C ASP A 280 21.95 -9.62 -9.07
N GLN A 281 20.68 -10.11 -8.96
CA GLN A 281 20.00 -10.52 -7.72
C GLN A 281 20.03 -9.64 -6.47
N SER A 282 20.16 -8.34 -6.55
CA SER A 282 19.97 -7.50 -5.39
C SER A 282 18.50 -7.13 -5.20
N ALA A 283 17.88 -7.70 -4.18
CA ALA A 283 16.50 -7.38 -3.82
C ALA A 283 16.34 -5.88 -3.56
N THR A 284 15.65 -5.20 -4.44
CA THR A 284 15.27 -3.80 -4.25
C THR A 284 13.96 -3.73 -3.47
N TYR A 285 13.93 -2.90 -2.44
CA TYR A 285 12.79 -2.74 -1.56
C TYR A 285 12.24 -1.32 -1.65
N ALA A 286 10.94 -1.19 -1.97
CA ALA A 286 10.22 0.08 -2.00
C ALA A 286 8.90 -0.03 -1.22
N ASN A 287 8.98 -0.03 0.12
CA ASN A 287 7.84 -0.31 0.98
C ASN A 287 7.38 0.93 1.76
N ASN A 288 6.07 0.99 2.03
CA ASN A 288 5.44 1.99 2.88
C ASN A 288 5.70 3.44 2.43
N ASN A 289 5.90 3.68 1.15
CA ASN A 289 6.04 5.04 0.63
C ASN A 289 4.66 5.67 0.49
N SER A 290 4.56 6.98 0.74
CA SER A 290 3.29 7.69 0.71
C SER A 290 3.37 8.96 -0.12
N VAL A 291 2.39 9.14 -1.00
CA VAL A 291 2.17 10.35 -1.78
C VAL A 291 0.79 10.90 -1.45
N THR A 292 0.71 12.17 -1.16
CA THR A 292 -0.56 12.88 -0.95
C THR A 292 -0.56 14.16 -1.76
N VAL A 293 -1.56 14.33 -2.62
CA VAL A 293 -1.76 15.54 -3.43
C VAL A 293 -3.15 16.09 -3.13
N LYS A 294 -3.24 17.41 -2.86
CA LYS A 294 -4.49 18.06 -2.51
C LYS A 294 -4.63 19.40 -3.23
N ASN A 295 -5.86 19.69 -3.73
CA ASN A 295 -6.22 20.96 -4.36
C ASN A 295 -5.17 21.41 -5.41
N SER A 296 -4.71 20.49 -6.25
CA SER A 296 -3.57 20.72 -7.12
C SER A 296 -3.85 20.30 -8.55
N GLU A 297 -3.07 20.84 -9.50
CA GLU A 297 -3.06 20.41 -10.89
C GLU A 297 -1.87 19.49 -11.12
N ILE A 298 -2.11 18.27 -11.68
CA ILE A 298 -1.09 17.25 -11.89
C ILE A 298 -1.24 16.59 -13.26
N VAL A 299 -0.15 16.06 -13.79
CA VAL A 299 -0.18 15.21 -15.00
C VAL A 299 -0.13 13.73 -14.62
N SER A 300 0.80 13.33 -13.77
CA SER A 300 0.98 11.92 -13.37
C SER A 300 1.36 11.77 -11.90
N ALA A 301 1.00 10.63 -11.30
CA ALA A 301 1.39 10.33 -9.93
C ALA A 301 1.58 8.83 -9.69
N ALA A 302 2.58 8.46 -8.87
CA ALA A 302 2.72 7.11 -8.34
C ALA A 302 3.34 7.10 -6.93
N ALA A 303 2.93 6.17 -6.08
CA ALA A 303 3.64 6.00 -4.81
C ALA A 303 5.00 5.34 -5.02
N VAL A 304 5.13 4.44 -5.99
CA VAL A 304 6.39 3.88 -6.46
C VAL A 304 6.39 3.82 -7.97
N ASN A 305 7.43 4.35 -8.59
CA ASN A 305 7.74 4.17 -10.02
C ASN A 305 9.19 3.69 -10.12
N SER A 306 9.39 2.37 -10.03
CA SER A 306 10.72 1.80 -9.84
C SER A 306 10.79 0.33 -10.27
N LEU A 307 11.98 -0.14 -10.62
CA LEU A 307 12.31 -1.55 -10.88
C LEU A 307 12.49 -2.36 -9.58
N SER A 308 11.60 -2.24 -8.61
CA SER A 308 11.74 -2.91 -7.32
C SER A 308 11.26 -4.37 -7.36
N ILE A 309 11.92 -5.26 -6.61
CA ILE A 309 11.50 -6.66 -6.47
C ILE A 309 10.36 -6.80 -5.43
N ASN A 310 10.38 -5.97 -4.39
CA ASN A 310 9.38 -5.96 -3.35
C ASN A 310 8.83 -4.53 -3.15
N ALA A 311 7.54 -4.35 -3.37
CA ALA A 311 6.86 -3.07 -3.19
C ALA A 311 5.50 -3.30 -2.52
N SER A 312 5.44 -3.09 -1.20
CA SER A 312 4.23 -3.33 -0.41
C SER A 312 3.91 -2.19 0.55
N GLY A 313 2.63 -2.06 0.89
CA GLY A 313 2.17 -1.05 1.83
C GLY A 313 2.30 0.39 1.33
N ASN A 314 2.52 0.60 0.03
CA ASN A 314 2.63 1.95 -0.54
C ASN A 314 1.25 2.58 -0.72
N SER A 315 1.16 3.90 -0.60
CA SER A 315 -0.10 4.62 -0.70
C SER A 315 0.02 5.89 -1.54
N LEU A 316 -0.94 6.06 -2.45
CA LEU A 316 -1.17 7.28 -3.19
C LEU A 316 -2.57 7.81 -2.87
N THR A 317 -2.65 9.06 -2.45
CA THR A 317 -3.92 9.75 -2.19
C THR A 317 -3.94 11.06 -2.97
N LEU A 318 -4.93 11.19 -3.85
CA LEU A 318 -5.23 12.42 -4.58
C LEU A 318 -6.60 12.93 -4.12
N ASP A 319 -6.68 14.18 -3.69
CA ASP A 319 -7.90 14.78 -3.14
C ASP A 319 -8.14 16.18 -3.72
N ASP A 320 -9.34 16.40 -4.26
CA ASP A 320 -9.78 17.69 -4.81
C ASP A 320 -8.78 18.29 -5.82
N SER A 321 -8.32 17.46 -6.77
CA SER A 321 -7.25 17.79 -7.72
C SER A 321 -7.66 17.46 -9.15
N ILE A 322 -6.98 18.05 -10.13
CA ILE A 322 -7.34 17.97 -11.54
C ILE A 322 -6.17 17.40 -12.34
N PHE A 323 -6.48 16.46 -13.23
CA PHE A 323 -5.52 15.98 -14.23
C PHE A 323 -5.51 16.89 -15.45
N THR A 324 -4.32 17.40 -15.82
CA THR A 324 -4.15 18.39 -16.89
C THR A 324 -3.43 17.86 -18.14
N GLY A 325 -2.96 16.62 -18.12
CA GLY A 325 -2.16 16.04 -19.20
C GLY A 325 -2.90 14.93 -19.97
N ALA A 326 -2.81 14.93 -21.29
CA ALA A 326 -3.42 13.93 -22.17
C ALA A 326 -2.78 12.52 -22.07
N ASN A 327 -1.62 12.36 -21.43
CA ASN A 327 -0.88 11.09 -21.29
C ASN A 327 -0.54 10.80 -19.82
N GLY A 328 -1.40 11.24 -18.90
CA GLY A 328 -1.19 11.05 -17.47
C GLY A 328 -1.46 9.62 -17.00
N PHE A 329 -0.70 9.15 -16.05
CA PHE A 329 -0.91 7.86 -15.38
C PHE A 329 -1.00 8.03 -13.87
N VAL A 330 -1.71 7.10 -13.23
CA VAL A 330 -1.85 7.07 -11.75
C VAL A 330 -1.69 5.65 -11.24
N TYR A 331 -0.65 5.42 -10.42
CA TYR A 331 -0.37 4.08 -9.88
C TYR A 331 -0.09 4.12 -8.37
N SER A 332 -0.53 3.09 -7.64
CA SER A 332 0.09 2.83 -6.33
C SER A 332 1.53 2.37 -6.53
N VAL A 333 1.77 1.43 -7.45
CA VAL A 333 3.10 0.93 -7.80
C VAL A 333 3.17 0.69 -9.31
N ASN A 334 4.06 1.38 -9.96
CA ASN A 334 4.47 1.12 -11.34
C ASN A 334 5.88 0.53 -11.34
N MET A 335 5.97 -0.75 -11.60
CA MET A 335 7.23 -1.46 -11.76
C MET A 335 7.55 -1.50 -13.26
N GLY A 336 8.15 -0.45 -13.78
CA GLY A 336 8.64 -0.42 -15.14
C GLY A 336 9.55 -1.64 -15.44
N MET A 337 9.84 -1.90 -16.72
CA MET A 337 10.57 -3.09 -17.18
C MET A 337 11.77 -3.46 -16.28
N ALA A 338 11.63 -4.48 -15.45
CA ALA A 338 12.80 -5.23 -15.03
C ALA A 338 13.35 -5.85 -16.32
N LYS A 339 14.54 -5.43 -16.75
CA LYS A 339 15.28 -6.14 -17.79
C LYS A 339 15.29 -7.60 -17.36
N ALA A 340 14.64 -8.47 -18.13
CA ALA A 340 14.80 -9.90 -17.93
C ALA A 340 16.30 -10.13 -17.85
N ALA A 341 16.78 -10.70 -16.77
CA ALA A 341 18.20 -10.93 -16.59
C ALA A 341 18.71 -11.68 -17.81
N ASP A 342 19.77 -11.19 -18.42
CA ASP A 342 20.46 -11.86 -19.55
C ASP A 342 21.00 -13.27 -19.17
N SER A 343 20.76 -13.70 -17.94
CA SER A 343 21.17 -15.00 -17.38
C SER A 343 19.99 -15.77 -16.77
N GLY A 344 19.10 -16.26 -17.59
CA GLY A 344 18.40 -17.54 -17.38
C GLY A 344 17.38 -17.69 -16.26
N ASN A 345 17.30 -16.86 -15.20
CA ASN A 345 16.29 -16.97 -14.14
C ASN A 345 15.73 -15.60 -13.75
N PRO A 346 14.49 -15.28 -14.12
CA PRO A 346 13.87 -14.04 -13.70
C PRO A 346 13.69 -14.02 -12.17
N VAL A 347 14.06 -12.92 -11.55
CA VAL A 347 13.81 -12.72 -10.12
C VAL A 347 12.34 -12.38 -9.92
N LEU A 348 11.61 -13.19 -9.15
CA LEU A 348 10.20 -13.00 -8.88
C LEU A 348 9.97 -11.77 -8.00
N ALA A 349 9.23 -10.80 -8.49
CA ALA A 349 8.84 -9.63 -7.72
C ALA A 349 7.53 -9.85 -6.96
N ASN A 350 7.46 -9.35 -5.73
CA ASN A 350 6.26 -9.37 -4.90
C ASN A 350 5.74 -7.95 -4.70
N VAL A 351 4.64 -7.65 -5.36
CA VAL A 351 3.96 -6.36 -5.24
C VAL A 351 2.59 -6.59 -4.63
N GLY A 352 2.29 -5.95 -3.50
CA GLY A 352 1.00 -6.21 -2.89
C GLY A 352 0.64 -5.29 -1.73
N ASN A 353 -0.65 -5.31 -1.37
CA ASN A 353 -1.21 -4.51 -0.29
C ASN A 353 -0.96 -3.00 -0.47
N ASN A 354 -0.91 -2.53 -1.71
CA ASN A 354 -0.75 -1.11 -2.03
C ASN A 354 -2.13 -0.45 -2.16
N LYS A 355 -2.20 0.84 -1.86
CA LYS A 355 -3.47 1.57 -1.82
C LYS A 355 -3.42 2.83 -2.70
N LEU A 356 -4.42 2.95 -3.58
CA LEU A 356 -4.72 4.14 -4.35
C LEU A 356 -6.06 4.73 -3.88
N THR A 357 -6.10 6.02 -3.60
CA THR A 357 -7.33 6.74 -3.26
C THR A 357 -7.43 8.00 -4.11
N LEU A 358 -8.51 8.12 -4.88
CA LEU A 358 -8.87 9.28 -5.68
C LEU A 358 -10.19 9.82 -5.12
N ASN A 359 -10.20 11.03 -4.59
CA ASN A 359 -11.40 11.67 -4.07
C ASN A 359 -11.61 13.05 -4.72
N LYS A 360 -12.81 13.29 -5.24
CA LYS A 360 -13.16 14.55 -5.94
C LYS A 360 -12.19 14.90 -7.08
N MET A 361 -11.78 13.90 -7.82
CA MET A 361 -10.89 14.06 -8.96
C MET A 361 -11.69 14.31 -10.24
N SER A 362 -11.06 14.97 -11.21
CA SER A 362 -11.60 15.15 -12.56
C SER A 362 -10.47 15.24 -13.59
N GLY A 363 -10.79 14.96 -14.84
CA GLY A 363 -9.88 15.08 -15.99
C GLY A 363 -9.62 13.77 -16.70
N THR A 364 -8.79 13.83 -17.73
CA THR A 364 -8.47 12.71 -18.62
C THR A 364 -7.14 12.07 -18.23
N LEU A 365 -7.12 10.76 -18.13
CA LEU A 365 -5.95 9.93 -17.88
C LEU A 365 -5.82 8.84 -18.93
N THR A 366 -4.64 8.28 -19.09
CA THR A 366 -4.46 7.09 -19.91
C THR A 366 -4.66 5.82 -19.08
N GLU A 367 -4.14 5.80 -17.86
CA GLU A 367 -4.13 4.59 -17.03
C GLU A 367 -4.29 4.87 -15.53
N ILE A 368 -4.99 3.95 -14.85
CA ILE A 368 -5.05 3.88 -13.38
C ILE A 368 -4.66 2.46 -12.96
N GLY A 369 -3.64 2.31 -12.11
CA GLY A 369 -3.18 1.01 -11.64
C GLY A 369 -3.03 0.91 -10.13
N GLY A 370 -3.53 -0.18 -9.54
CA GLY A 370 -3.20 -0.56 -8.16
C GLY A 370 -1.74 -0.97 -8.07
N SER A 371 -1.30 -1.85 -8.94
CA SER A 371 0.12 -2.18 -9.13
C SER A 371 0.37 -2.84 -10.48
N LEU A 372 1.50 -2.52 -11.08
CA LEU A 372 2.03 -3.15 -12.28
C LEU A 372 3.33 -3.85 -11.96
N ASN A 373 3.44 -5.12 -12.31
CA ASN A 373 4.63 -5.94 -12.12
C ASN A 373 4.94 -6.76 -13.37
N LEU A 374 6.19 -6.93 -13.74
CA LEU A 374 6.56 -7.68 -14.92
C LEU A 374 6.73 -9.18 -14.68
N VAL A 375 7.15 -9.62 -13.48
CA VAL A 375 7.31 -11.05 -13.17
C VAL A 375 7.01 -11.28 -11.69
N GLY A 376 6.12 -12.22 -11.39
CA GLY A 376 5.80 -12.61 -10.02
C GLY A 376 4.37 -12.33 -9.59
N THR A 377 4.14 -11.63 -8.49
CA THR A 377 2.80 -11.43 -7.93
C THR A 377 2.42 -9.95 -7.80
N SER A 378 1.13 -9.65 -8.06
CA SER A 378 0.53 -8.32 -7.90
C SER A 378 -0.78 -8.44 -7.12
N ASN A 379 -0.72 -8.69 -5.81
CA ASN A 379 -1.85 -9.17 -5.02
C ASN A 379 -2.29 -8.19 -3.92
N GLY A 380 -3.59 -8.20 -3.61
CA GLY A 380 -4.14 -7.50 -2.43
C GLY A 380 -4.14 -5.97 -2.55
N ASN A 381 -4.03 -5.42 -3.75
CA ASN A 381 -4.04 -3.97 -3.95
C ASN A 381 -5.46 -3.42 -3.86
N THR A 382 -5.58 -2.17 -3.45
CA THR A 382 -6.87 -1.50 -3.28
C THR A 382 -6.89 -0.17 -4.04
N ILE A 383 -7.91 0.01 -4.88
CA ILE A 383 -8.22 1.28 -5.55
C ILE A 383 -9.57 1.79 -5.02
N ASN A 384 -9.61 3.00 -4.50
CA ASN A 384 -10.82 3.69 -4.10
C ASN A 384 -10.97 4.99 -4.90
N ILE A 385 -12.02 5.08 -5.70
CA ILE A 385 -12.42 6.30 -6.41
C ILE A 385 -13.72 6.79 -5.81
N GLN A 386 -13.74 8.02 -5.30
CA GLN A 386 -14.90 8.57 -4.60
C GLN A 386 -15.20 10.01 -5.05
N ASN A 387 -16.50 10.29 -5.24
CA ASN A 387 -16.99 11.63 -5.55
C ASN A 387 -16.28 12.27 -6.77
N ALA A 388 -15.81 11.44 -7.69
CA ALA A 388 -15.14 11.90 -8.89
C ALA A 388 -16.19 12.36 -9.91
N SER A 389 -15.97 13.53 -10.49
CA SER A 389 -16.78 14.02 -11.57
C SER A 389 -15.97 13.92 -12.86
N ASP A 390 -16.47 13.10 -13.79
CA ASP A 390 -15.95 13.10 -15.15
C ASP A 390 -14.47 12.62 -15.24
N ILE A 391 -14.18 11.45 -14.66
CA ILE A 391 -12.92 10.76 -14.95
C ILE A 391 -13.09 9.98 -16.24
N GLU A 392 -12.29 10.36 -17.23
CA GLU A 392 -12.21 9.68 -18.52
C GLU A 392 -10.84 9.01 -18.69
N LEU A 393 -10.84 7.72 -18.99
CA LEU A 393 -9.63 7.00 -19.40
C LEU A 393 -9.61 6.89 -20.92
N ASP A 394 -8.67 7.59 -21.55
CA ASP A 394 -8.57 7.70 -23.02
C ASP A 394 -7.35 6.95 -23.54
N ASN A 395 -7.57 6.08 -24.52
CA ASN A 395 -6.57 5.52 -25.46
C ASN A 395 -5.35 4.78 -24.85
N SER A 396 -5.46 4.28 -23.60
CA SER A 396 -4.32 3.74 -22.86
C SER A 396 -3.91 2.33 -23.25
N VAL A 397 -4.79 1.53 -23.81
CA VAL A 397 -4.43 0.14 -24.19
C VAL A 397 -3.20 0.13 -25.10
N LYS A 398 -3.06 1.11 -25.97
CA LYS A 398 -1.86 1.27 -26.81
C LYS A 398 -0.62 1.71 -26.01
N LEU A 399 -0.77 2.56 -24.99
CA LEU A 399 0.36 3.05 -24.19
C LEU A 399 0.87 1.99 -23.21
N PHE A 400 -0.01 1.30 -22.53
CA PHE A 400 0.33 0.18 -21.65
C PHE A 400 1.11 -0.90 -22.39
N MET A 401 0.70 -1.22 -23.61
CA MET A 401 1.36 -2.21 -24.43
C MET A 401 2.57 -1.66 -25.18
N ASN A 402 2.54 -0.41 -25.67
CA ASN A 402 3.64 0.21 -26.39
C ASN A 402 4.82 0.62 -25.48
N GLY A 403 4.56 0.93 -24.22
CA GLY A 403 5.64 1.17 -23.25
C GLY A 403 6.41 -0.10 -22.87
N MET A 404 5.81 -1.27 -23.07
CA MET A 404 6.41 -2.57 -22.75
C MET A 404 6.85 -3.35 -24.00
N LEU A 405 6.19 -3.16 -25.11
CA LEU A 405 6.44 -3.86 -26.36
C LEU A 405 6.84 -2.82 -27.39
N ASP A 406 7.99 -2.98 -28.01
CA ASP A 406 8.44 -2.10 -29.09
C ASP A 406 7.34 -2.02 -30.17
N SER A 407 6.93 -0.81 -30.51
CA SER A 407 5.68 -0.48 -31.20
C SER A 407 5.49 -1.10 -32.59
N ASP A 408 6.53 -1.70 -33.14
CA ASP A 408 6.53 -2.19 -34.52
C ASP A 408 6.20 -3.69 -34.66
N THR A 409 6.10 -4.47 -33.58
CA THR A 409 6.06 -5.93 -33.66
C THR A 409 4.77 -6.59 -33.19
N LEU A 410 3.94 -5.93 -32.38
CA LEU A 410 2.65 -6.50 -31.97
C LEU A 410 1.50 -5.64 -32.48
N SER A 411 0.70 -6.19 -33.39
CA SER A 411 -0.60 -5.61 -33.70
C SER A 411 -1.44 -5.71 -32.43
N THR A 412 -1.71 -4.59 -31.80
CA THR A 412 -2.48 -4.41 -30.56
C THR A 412 -3.86 -5.10 -30.58
N ASN A 413 -4.36 -5.47 -31.72
CA ASN A 413 -5.66 -6.13 -31.92
C ASN A 413 -5.70 -7.60 -31.49
N GLN A 414 -4.58 -8.21 -31.10
CA GLN A 414 -4.55 -9.63 -30.70
C GLN A 414 -4.53 -9.87 -29.21
N LEU A 415 -4.22 -8.84 -28.40
CA LEU A 415 -3.95 -9.02 -26.97
C LEU A 415 -5.17 -8.83 -26.07
N LEU A 416 -6.01 -7.86 -26.33
CA LEU A 416 -7.19 -7.59 -25.51
C LEU A 416 -8.38 -7.30 -26.45
N THR A 417 -9.50 -7.98 -26.26
CA THR A 417 -10.77 -7.67 -26.91
C THR A 417 -11.48 -6.46 -26.27
N LEU A 418 -10.69 -5.53 -25.70
CA LEU A 418 -11.20 -4.30 -25.12
C LEU A 418 -11.51 -3.28 -26.23
N PRO A 419 -12.50 -2.40 -26.04
CA PRO A 419 -12.75 -1.29 -26.96
C PRO A 419 -11.48 -0.44 -27.11
N ASP A 420 -11.04 -0.23 -28.34
CA ASP A 420 -9.77 0.44 -28.68
C ASP A 420 -9.71 1.93 -28.33
N ASP A 421 -10.85 2.53 -27.93
CA ASP A 421 -11.03 3.97 -27.71
C ASP A 421 -10.99 4.36 -26.22
N LYS A 422 -10.92 3.39 -25.31
CA LYS A 422 -10.96 3.68 -23.86
C LYS A 422 -9.73 3.18 -23.15
N GLY A 423 -9.27 3.97 -22.20
CA GLY A 423 -8.16 3.63 -21.35
C GLY A 423 -8.43 2.53 -20.33
N LEU A 424 -7.42 2.16 -19.55
CA LEU A 424 -7.42 0.98 -18.72
C LEU A 424 -7.19 1.30 -17.23
N MET A 425 -8.04 0.73 -16.37
CA MET A 425 -7.80 0.63 -14.93
C MET A 425 -7.65 -0.84 -14.53
N PHE A 426 -6.64 -1.15 -13.71
CA PHE A 426 -6.46 -2.50 -13.18
C PHE A 426 -6.12 -2.49 -11.67
N GLY A 427 -6.73 -3.42 -10.92
CA GLY A 427 -6.46 -3.59 -9.50
C GLY A 427 -5.03 -4.04 -9.23
N GLY A 428 -4.54 -4.97 -10.05
CA GLY A 428 -3.15 -5.41 -10.12
C GLY A 428 -2.87 -6.00 -11.49
N ALA A 429 -1.65 -5.85 -11.97
CA ALA A 429 -1.18 -6.49 -13.20
C ALA A 429 0.15 -7.18 -12.96
N SER A 430 0.26 -8.43 -13.38
CA SER A 430 1.48 -9.21 -13.36
C SER A 430 1.68 -9.87 -14.71
N MET A 431 2.81 -9.58 -15.36
CA MET A 431 3.07 -10.05 -16.70
C MET A 431 4.46 -10.68 -16.78
N TYR A 432 4.54 -11.86 -17.38
CA TYR A 432 5.80 -12.37 -17.86
C TYR A 432 6.02 -11.90 -19.28
N TYR A 433 7.00 -11.04 -19.46
CA TYR A 433 7.45 -10.61 -20.80
C TYR A 433 8.93 -10.88 -20.95
N SER A 434 9.31 -11.55 -22.00
CA SER A 434 10.70 -11.77 -22.38
C SER A 434 10.87 -11.57 -23.88
N ARG A 435 11.81 -10.72 -24.28
CA ARG A 435 12.28 -10.58 -25.65
C ARG A 435 13.73 -11.03 -25.70
N GLN A 436 14.00 -12.03 -26.50
CA GLN A 436 15.35 -12.52 -26.78
C GLN A 436 15.74 -12.13 -28.20
N VAL A 437 16.82 -11.41 -28.36
CA VAL A 437 17.40 -11.09 -29.66
C VAL A 437 18.59 -12.00 -29.89
N GLY A 438 18.46 -12.98 -30.77
CA GLY A 438 19.53 -13.88 -31.16
C GLY A 438 20.52 -13.18 -32.09
N SER A 439 21.79 -13.21 -31.77
CA SER A 439 22.87 -12.83 -32.70
C SER A 439 23.56 -14.09 -33.19
N GLY A 440 23.24 -14.61 -34.37
CA GLY A 440 23.98 -15.73 -34.92
C GLY A 440 23.17 -16.66 -35.86
N GLU A 441 23.90 -17.57 -36.50
CA GLU A 441 23.43 -18.46 -37.57
C GLU A 441 22.43 -19.60 -37.13
N SER A 442 21.91 -19.59 -35.89
CA SER A 442 21.04 -20.64 -35.42
C SER A 442 20.01 -20.09 -34.43
N GLU A 443 18.84 -20.75 -34.43
CA GLU A 443 17.83 -20.56 -33.38
C GLU A 443 18.53 -20.60 -32.00
N PRO A 444 18.34 -19.57 -31.14
CA PRO A 444 18.90 -19.62 -29.78
C PRO A 444 18.37 -20.89 -29.09
N GLU A 445 19.26 -21.69 -28.50
CA GLU A 445 18.80 -22.85 -27.71
C GLU A 445 17.69 -22.40 -26.80
N ALA A 446 16.58 -23.11 -26.84
CA ALA A 446 15.41 -22.77 -26.02
C ALA A 446 15.88 -22.70 -24.57
N VAL A 447 15.98 -21.48 -24.04
CA VAL A 447 16.22 -21.31 -22.62
C VAL A 447 14.93 -21.78 -21.96
N GLU A 448 14.98 -22.98 -21.36
CA GLU A 448 13.95 -23.42 -20.40
C GLU A 448 13.97 -22.44 -19.24
N VAL A 449 13.27 -21.35 -19.36
CA VAL A 449 13.02 -20.45 -18.24
C VAL A 449 11.94 -21.14 -17.40
N ALA A 450 12.33 -21.78 -16.32
CA ALA A 450 11.40 -22.27 -15.31
C ALA A 450 10.74 -21.05 -14.65
N VAL A 451 9.61 -20.61 -15.21
CA VAL A 451 8.85 -19.47 -14.69
C VAL A 451 7.81 -20.00 -13.73
N ALA A 452 7.92 -19.61 -12.47
CA ALA A 452 6.79 -19.72 -11.55
C ALA A 452 5.66 -18.85 -12.09
N GLY A 453 4.42 -19.37 -12.12
CA GLY A 453 3.26 -18.68 -12.67
C GLY A 453 3.09 -17.28 -12.10
N THR A 454 2.64 -16.36 -12.91
CA THR A 454 2.34 -14.98 -12.52
C THR A 454 0.92 -14.86 -11.97
N ASN A 455 0.75 -14.11 -10.86
CA ASN A 455 -0.54 -14.00 -10.19
C ASN A 455 -0.91 -12.54 -9.94
N SER A 456 -2.20 -12.23 -10.17
CA SER A 456 -2.81 -10.95 -9.84
C SER A 456 -4.14 -11.16 -9.12
N ASP A 457 -4.05 -11.57 -7.87
CA ASP A 457 -5.16 -12.06 -7.07
C ASP A 457 -5.53 -11.10 -5.91
N ASN A 458 -6.78 -11.22 -5.42
CA ASN A 458 -7.25 -10.54 -4.21
C ASN A 458 -7.22 -8.99 -4.30
N ASN A 459 -7.26 -8.42 -5.49
CA ASN A 459 -7.28 -6.96 -5.65
C ASN A 459 -8.72 -6.44 -5.49
N ASN A 460 -8.84 -5.20 -4.98
CA ASN A 460 -10.12 -4.57 -4.71
C ASN A 460 -10.21 -3.21 -5.40
N ILE A 461 -11.30 -2.99 -6.12
CA ILE A 461 -11.61 -1.71 -6.78
C ILE A 461 -12.98 -1.24 -6.28
N LEU A 462 -13.06 -0.04 -5.74
CA LEU A 462 -14.29 0.64 -5.37
C LEU A 462 -14.40 1.95 -6.15
N ILE A 463 -15.50 2.11 -6.89
CA ILE A 463 -15.90 3.37 -7.52
C ILE A 463 -17.22 3.80 -6.90
N GLN A 464 -17.22 4.94 -6.24
CA GLN A 464 -18.37 5.41 -5.47
C GLN A 464 -18.75 6.86 -5.78
N ASN A 465 -20.04 7.13 -5.96
CA ASN A 465 -20.60 8.46 -6.23
C ASN A 465 -19.86 9.17 -7.37
N SER A 466 -19.58 8.48 -8.47
CA SER A 466 -18.68 8.92 -9.50
C SER A 466 -19.23 8.67 -10.90
N ASP A 467 -18.82 9.50 -11.85
CA ASP A 467 -18.97 9.25 -13.28
C ASP A 467 -17.62 8.77 -13.81
N PHE A 468 -17.60 7.58 -14.39
CA PHE A 468 -16.37 6.94 -14.82
C PHE A 468 -16.51 6.34 -16.23
N SER A 469 -15.59 6.72 -17.12
CA SER A 469 -15.47 6.18 -18.46
C SER A 469 -14.10 5.51 -18.62
N GLY A 470 -14.08 4.21 -18.96
CA GLY A 470 -12.85 3.45 -19.10
C GLY A 470 -13.05 1.94 -18.91
N ASN A 471 -12.05 1.15 -19.25
CA ASN A 471 -12.06 -0.29 -19.04
C ASN A 471 -11.47 -0.66 -17.68
N ILE A 472 -12.03 -1.66 -17.01
CA ILE A 472 -11.62 -2.06 -15.65
C ILE A 472 -11.27 -3.55 -15.64
N ILE A 473 -10.09 -3.89 -15.09
CA ILE A 473 -9.67 -5.28 -14.86
C ILE A 473 -9.34 -5.44 -13.38
N GLY A 474 -10.04 -6.33 -12.67
CA GLY A 474 -9.80 -6.59 -11.24
C GLY A 474 -8.39 -7.10 -10.98
N GLY A 475 -7.93 -8.06 -11.77
CA GLY A 475 -6.55 -8.55 -11.80
C GLY A 475 -6.18 -8.99 -13.21
N PHE A 476 -4.95 -8.70 -13.62
CA PHE A 476 -4.41 -9.06 -14.94
C PHE A 476 -3.17 -9.93 -14.80
N ALA A 477 -3.15 -11.10 -15.42
CA ALA A 477 -1.98 -11.95 -15.48
C ALA A 477 -1.70 -12.35 -16.93
N ALA A 478 -0.45 -12.24 -17.38
CA ALA A 478 -0.11 -12.53 -18.77
C ALA A 478 1.24 -13.25 -18.90
N HIS A 479 1.34 -14.07 -19.96
CA HIS A 479 2.58 -14.67 -20.43
C HIS A 479 2.84 -14.26 -21.87
N ILE A 480 3.94 -13.57 -22.12
CA ILE A 480 4.34 -13.06 -23.43
C ILE A 480 5.84 -13.33 -23.60
N VAL A 481 6.19 -14.15 -24.58
CA VAL A 481 7.59 -14.40 -24.96
C VAL A 481 7.75 -14.09 -26.43
N GLU A 482 8.74 -13.29 -26.76
CA GLU A 482 9.12 -12.93 -28.12
C GLU A 482 10.59 -13.26 -28.33
N VAL A 483 10.89 -13.95 -29.42
CA VAL A 483 12.26 -14.34 -29.80
C VAL A 483 12.53 -13.87 -31.21
N ASP A 484 13.48 -12.96 -31.40
CA ASP A 484 13.96 -12.49 -32.70
C ASP A 484 15.33 -13.06 -32.97
N TYR A 485 15.53 -13.68 -34.11
CA TYR A 485 16.85 -14.14 -34.53
C TYR A 485 16.99 -14.12 -36.04
N GLU A 486 18.21 -14.00 -36.53
CA GLU A 486 18.52 -14.04 -37.93
C GLU A 486 19.23 -15.37 -38.26
N VAL A 487 18.73 -16.09 -39.23
CA VAL A 487 19.36 -17.29 -39.81
C VAL A 487 20.11 -16.84 -41.06
N ILE A 488 21.43 -16.90 -41.02
CA ILE A 488 22.26 -16.51 -42.15
C ILE A 488 22.78 -17.76 -42.85
N THR A 489 22.34 -17.98 -44.11
CA THR A 489 22.80 -19.09 -44.94
C THR A 489 23.72 -18.56 -46.00
N PRO A 490 25.01 -18.97 -46.04
CA PRO A 490 25.97 -18.53 -47.06
C PRO A 490 25.48 -18.94 -48.46
N ASN A 491 25.63 -18.03 -49.42
CA ASN A 491 25.44 -18.34 -50.81
C ASN A 491 26.74 -18.97 -51.39
N GLU A 492 26.61 -20.19 -51.93
CA GLU A 492 27.80 -20.91 -52.44
C GLU A 492 28.45 -20.22 -53.63
N GLU A 493 27.69 -19.44 -54.41
CA GLU A 493 28.22 -18.73 -55.59
C GLU A 493 28.79 -17.33 -55.25
N ASP A 494 28.25 -16.69 -54.26
CA ASP A 494 28.70 -15.36 -53.79
C ASP A 494 28.48 -15.21 -52.27
N PRO A 495 29.48 -15.56 -51.44
CA PRO A 495 29.35 -15.47 -49.99
C PRO A 495 29.10 -14.07 -49.45
N SER A 496 29.35 -13.00 -50.23
CA SER A 496 28.99 -11.64 -49.85
C SER A 496 27.50 -11.32 -49.91
N LYS A 497 26.71 -12.26 -50.40
CA LYS A 497 25.25 -12.13 -50.54
C LYS A 497 24.54 -13.32 -49.90
N PRO A 498 24.66 -13.51 -48.58
CA PRO A 498 23.99 -14.61 -47.89
C PRO A 498 22.48 -14.46 -47.98
N THR A 499 21.78 -15.57 -47.84
CA THR A 499 20.36 -15.54 -47.53
C THR A 499 20.17 -15.26 -46.06
N VAL A 500 19.39 -14.25 -45.73
CA VAL A 500 19.10 -13.84 -44.35
C VAL A 500 17.61 -14.08 -44.09
N GLU A 501 17.31 -14.96 -43.17
CA GLU A 501 15.95 -15.22 -42.69
C GLU A 501 15.80 -14.56 -41.33
N THR A 502 14.95 -13.54 -41.22
CA THR A 502 14.56 -12.96 -39.93
C THR A 502 13.36 -13.72 -39.40
N VAL A 503 13.52 -14.37 -38.27
CA VAL A 503 12.49 -15.16 -37.63
C VAL A 503 12.03 -14.44 -36.37
N VAL A 504 10.72 -14.17 -36.29
CA VAL A 504 10.07 -13.61 -35.09
C VAL A 504 9.14 -14.70 -34.57
N LYS A 505 9.43 -15.16 -33.35
CA LYS A 505 8.62 -16.16 -32.66
C LYS A 505 7.94 -15.50 -31.47
N THR A 506 6.65 -15.39 -31.52
CA THR A 506 5.81 -14.82 -30.44
C THR A 506 4.83 -15.87 -29.93
N GLY A 507 5.04 -16.38 -28.73
CA GLY A 507 4.16 -17.40 -28.15
C GLY A 507 3.98 -18.64 -29.05
N LEU A 508 2.75 -18.89 -29.49
CA LEU A 508 2.39 -20.05 -30.34
C LEU A 508 2.75 -19.90 -31.81
N THR A 509 3.12 -18.73 -32.28
CA THR A 509 3.36 -18.47 -33.70
C THR A 509 4.80 -18.09 -33.97
N THR A 510 5.34 -18.62 -35.06
CA THR A 510 6.62 -18.25 -35.63
C THR A 510 6.38 -17.62 -36.99
N ASN A 511 6.80 -16.38 -37.17
CA ASN A 511 6.78 -15.66 -38.45
C ASN A 511 8.20 -15.57 -39.00
N SER A 512 8.41 -15.80 -40.23
CA SER A 512 9.72 -15.64 -40.86
C SER A 512 9.66 -14.75 -42.08
N THR A 513 10.68 -13.95 -42.27
CA THR A 513 10.92 -13.13 -43.46
C THR A 513 12.27 -13.48 -44.02
N THR A 514 12.31 -14.10 -45.18
CA THR A 514 13.54 -14.53 -45.88
C THR A 514 13.97 -13.50 -46.88
N VAL A 515 15.19 -13.01 -46.77
CA VAL A 515 15.83 -12.16 -47.78
C VAL A 515 16.91 -12.99 -48.50
N SER A 516 16.64 -13.35 -49.70
CA SER A 516 17.60 -14.12 -50.56
C SER A 516 18.02 -13.31 -51.78
N TRP A 517 19.11 -13.76 -52.41
CA TRP A 517 19.63 -13.16 -53.63
C TRP A 517 19.44 -14.12 -54.79
N GLU A 518 18.95 -13.63 -55.89
CA GLU A 518 18.82 -14.39 -57.15
C GLU A 518 19.48 -13.61 -58.30
N LYS A 519 20.05 -14.33 -59.28
CA LYS A 519 20.55 -13.71 -60.49
C LYS A 519 19.42 -13.51 -61.48
N ASP A 520 19.30 -12.30 -62.03
CA ASP A 520 18.38 -12.05 -63.14
C ASP A 520 18.90 -12.65 -64.47
N GLU A 521 18.11 -12.57 -65.53
CA GLU A 521 18.48 -13.10 -66.88
C GLU A 521 19.79 -12.48 -67.41
N GLY A 522 20.23 -11.35 -66.89
CA GLY A 522 21.51 -10.69 -67.23
C GLY A 522 22.66 -11.10 -66.32
N GLY A 523 22.47 -11.98 -65.36
CA GLY A 523 23.47 -12.47 -64.41
C GLY A 523 23.75 -11.51 -63.25
N VAL A 524 22.94 -10.46 -63.05
CA VAL A 524 23.05 -9.49 -61.93
C VAL A 524 22.25 -10.01 -60.74
N TRP A 525 22.90 -9.96 -59.58
CA TRP A 525 22.26 -10.33 -58.31
C TRP A 525 21.13 -9.33 -57.89
N GLN A 526 19.95 -9.83 -57.70
CA GLN A 526 18.76 -9.10 -57.24
C GLN A 526 18.30 -9.62 -55.84
N GLN A 527 17.91 -8.74 -54.96
CA GLN A 527 17.42 -9.09 -53.65
C GLN A 527 15.94 -9.49 -53.74
N LYS A 528 15.60 -10.62 -53.11
CA LYS A 528 14.24 -11.15 -53.06
C LYS A 528 13.83 -11.32 -51.58
N THR A 529 12.64 -10.91 -51.23
CA THR A 529 12.09 -11.05 -49.87
C THR A 529 10.85 -11.94 -49.95
N GLU A 530 10.84 -12.99 -49.16
CA GLU A 530 9.71 -13.94 -49.02
C GLU A 530 9.30 -14.05 -47.54
N ASN A 531 7.99 -14.00 -47.25
CA ASN A 531 7.43 -14.23 -45.91
C ASN A 531 7.12 -15.70 -45.75
N GLY A 532 7.56 -16.31 -44.66
CA GLY A 532 7.24 -17.69 -44.27
C GLY A 532 5.83 -17.84 -43.68
N GLU A 533 5.34 -19.09 -43.66
CA GLU A 533 4.07 -19.41 -42.98
C GLU A 533 4.27 -19.49 -41.46
N PRO A 534 3.31 -18.99 -40.65
CA PRO A 534 3.37 -19.08 -39.21
C PRO A 534 3.39 -20.52 -38.69
N GLN A 535 4.27 -20.85 -37.79
CA GLN A 535 4.38 -22.14 -37.10
C GLN A 535 3.83 -22.04 -35.67
N THR A 536 3.21 -23.11 -35.14
CA THR A 536 2.66 -23.15 -33.78
C THR A 536 3.59 -23.88 -32.83
N ALA A 537 3.85 -23.29 -31.66
CA ALA A 537 4.66 -23.87 -30.59
C ALA A 537 3.86 -24.73 -29.60
N GLU A 538 4.54 -25.47 -28.70
CA GLU A 538 3.87 -26.21 -27.61
C GLU A 538 3.30 -25.27 -26.57
N LYS A 539 2.14 -25.65 -25.97
CA LYS A 539 1.47 -24.88 -24.91
C LYS A 539 2.12 -25.09 -23.54
N ILE A 540 2.24 -24.04 -22.75
CA ILE A 540 2.88 -23.99 -21.44
C ILE A 540 1.95 -24.56 -20.35
N ASP A 541 2.54 -25.28 -19.38
CA ASP A 541 1.82 -25.92 -18.25
C ASP A 541 1.75 -25.07 -16.96
N ASP A 542 2.43 -23.93 -16.86
CA ASP A 542 2.44 -23.08 -15.68
C ASP A 542 1.09 -22.42 -15.38
N ILE A 543 0.81 -22.17 -14.10
CA ILE A 543 -0.45 -21.57 -13.65
C ILE A 543 -0.33 -20.06 -13.64
N TYR A 544 -1.28 -19.40 -14.31
CA TYR A 544 -1.47 -17.94 -14.31
C TYR A 544 -2.82 -17.62 -13.70
N SER A 545 -2.85 -16.74 -12.71
CA SER A 545 -4.07 -16.46 -11.96
C SER A 545 -4.40 -14.98 -11.88
N ALA A 546 -5.69 -14.67 -12.13
CA ALA A 546 -6.32 -13.38 -11.88
C ALA A 546 -7.64 -13.64 -11.13
N SER A 547 -7.56 -14.09 -9.88
CA SER A 547 -8.66 -14.67 -9.12
C SER A 547 -8.94 -13.91 -7.81
N ASN A 548 -10.13 -14.12 -7.24
CA ASN A 548 -10.54 -13.52 -5.97
C ASN A 548 -10.55 -11.98 -5.99
N ASN A 549 -10.62 -11.35 -7.16
CA ASN A 549 -10.65 -9.89 -7.26
C ASN A 549 -12.08 -9.39 -7.03
N THR A 550 -12.21 -8.20 -6.47
CA THR A 550 -13.52 -7.57 -6.20
C THR A 550 -13.57 -6.19 -6.83
N ILE A 551 -14.64 -5.93 -7.62
CA ILE A 551 -14.94 -4.63 -8.21
C ILE A 551 -16.31 -4.19 -7.71
N VAL A 552 -16.41 -2.99 -7.17
CA VAL A 552 -17.65 -2.40 -6.66
C VAL A 552 -17.95 -1.11 -7.39
N LEU A 553 -19.11 -1.03 -8.03
CA LEU A 553 -19.70 0.20 -8.53
C LEU A 553 -20.82 0.61 -7.58
N ASP A 554 -20.68 1.76 -6.91
CA ASP A 554 -21.64 2.24 -5.91
C ASP A 554 -22.10 3.66 -6.26
N ASN A 555 -23.39 3.83 -6.58
CA ASN A 555 -23.96 5.10 -7.07
C ASN A 555 -23.15 5.71 -8.24
N THR A 556 -22.88 4.91 -9.26
CA THR A 556 -21.92 5.23 -10.31
C THR A 556 -22.58 5.19 -11.69
N ILE A 557 -22.24 6.16 -12.55
CA ILE A 557 -22.46 6.06 -13.99
C ILE A 557 -21.18 5.48 -14.60
N PHE A 558 -21.34 4.35 -15.30
CA PHE A 558 -20.20 3.62 -15.86
C PHE A 558 -20.34 3.46 -17.37
N ASP A 559 -19.25 3.75 -18.09
CA ASP A 559 -19.13 3.58 -19.52
C ASP A 559 -17.81 2.84 -19.88
N GLY A 560 -17.90 1.55 -20.21
CA GLY A 560 -16.74 0.75 -20.54
C GLY A 560 -16.95 -0.75 -20.34
N THR A 561 -15.85 -1.49 -20.30
CA THR A 561 -15.85 -2.94 -20.08
C THR A 561 -15.20 -3.28 -18.75
N ILE A 562 -15.79 -4.21 -18.00
CA ILE A 562 -15.25 -4.75 -16.75
C ILE A 562 -14.88 -6.22 -16.94
N TYR A 563 -13.68 -6.61 -16.51
CA TYR A 563 -13.29 -7.98 -16.25
C TYR A 563 -12.98 -8.16 -14.76
N GLY A 564 -13.66 -9.08 -14.08
CA GLY A 564 -13.33 -9.45 -12.71
C GLY A 564 -11.88 -9.93 -12.57
N GLY A 565 -11.43 -10.73 -13.55
CA GLY A 565 -10.03 -11.12 -13.73
C GLY A 565 -9.75 -11.42 -15.19
N TYR A 566 -8.53 -11.19 -15.67
CA TYR A 566 -8.11 -11.42 -17.04
C TYR A 566 -6.77 -12.14 -17.07
N VAL A 567 -6.73 -13.30 -17.77
CA VAL A 567 -5.48 -14.02 -18.01
C VAL A 567 -5.26 -14.12 -19.52
N TYR A 568 -4.07 -13.76 -19.97
CA TYR A 568 -3.64 -13.80 -21.35
C TYR A 568 -2.40 -14.66 -21.55
N GLY A 569 -2.35 -15.36 -22.66
CA GLY A 569 -1.21 -16.14 -23.12
C GLY A 569 -1.68 -17.16 -24.13
N ALA A 570 -1.37 -16.92 -25.42
CA ALA A 570 -1.76 -17.83 -26.51
C ALA A 570 -1.10 -19.21 -26.35
N GLU A 571 0.06 -19.25 -25.71
CA GLU A 571 0.85 -20.45 -25.41
C GLU A 571 0.38 -21.18 -24.15
N LEU A 572 -0.49 -20.59 -23.31
CA LEU A 572 -0.99 -21.22 -22.11
C LEU A 572 -2.07 -22.28 -22.41
N LYS A 573 -2.09 -23.35 -21.66
CA LYS A 573 -3.20 -24.29 -21.66
C LYS A 573 -4.38 -23.70 -20.91
N GLU A 574 -5.59 -23.80 -21.46
CA GLU A 574 -6.80 -23.25 -20.83
C GLU A 574 -6.96 -23.66 -19.34
N LYS A 575 -6.64 -24.91 -19.00
CA LYS A 575 -6.71 -25.42 -17.62
C LYS A 575 -5.79 -24.68 -16.62
N ASN A 576 -4.80 -23.97 -17.13
CA ASN A 576 -3.80 -23.25 -16.34
C ASN A 576 -4.08 -21.75 -16.26
N MET A 577 -5.12 -21.28 -16.94
CA MET A 577 -5.61 -19.90 -16.90
C MET A 577 -6.71 -19.76 -15.85
N HIS A 578 -6.41 -19.24 -14.69
CA HIS A 578 -7.36 -19.16 -13.58
C HIS A 578 -7.94 -17.75 -13.43
N THR A 579 -9.24 -17.60 -13.69
CA THR A 579 -10.02 -16.37 -13.44
C THR A 579 -11.26 -16.69 -12.59
N LYS A 580 -11.05 -17.24 -11.40
CA LYS A 580 -12.10 -17.76 -10.52
C LYS A 580 -12.35 -16.90 -9.29
N ASN A 581 -13.56 -17.03 -8.72
CA ASN A 581 -13.99 -16.33 -7.51
C ASN A 581 -13.90 -14.81 -7.62
N ASN A 582 -13.90 -14.24 -8.82
CA ASN A 582 -13.96 -12.81 -8.99
C ASN A 582 -15.38 -12.34 -8.72
N LYS A 583 -15.49 -11.13 -8.17
CA LYS A 583 -16.76 -10.55 -7.76
C LYS A 583 -16.95 -9.16 -8.34
N VAL A 584 -18.07 -8.95 -9.02
CA VAL A 584 -18.51 -7.62 -9.44
C VAL A 584 -19.77 -7.27 -8.67
N ILE A 585 -19.76 -6.15 -7.97
CA ILE A 585 -20.86 -5.68 -7.12
C ILE A 585 -21.38 -4.37 -7.67
N LEU A 586 -22.67 -4.34 -7.97
CA LEU A 586 -23.40 -3.13 -8.32
C LEU A 586 -24.25 -2.72 -7.11
N ARG A 587 -24.06 -1.48 -6.63
CA ARG A 587 -24.70 -0.99 -5.41
C ARG A 587 -25.34 0.39 -5.61
N GLY A 588 -26.50 0.61 -5.02
CA GLY A 588 -27.21 1.90 -5.09
C GLY A 588 -27.66 2.27 -6.49
N ASN A 589 -27.58 3.54 -6.86
CA ASN A 589 -27.95 4.01 -8.20
C ASN A 589 -26.80 3.77 -9.19
N VAL A 590 -26.87 2.68 -9.94
CA VAL A 590 -25.87 2.34 -10.95
C VAL A 590 -26.49 2.44 -12.34
N THR A 591 -25.83 3.18 -13.23
CA THR A 591 -26.20 3.27 -14.65
C THR A 591 -25.05 2.73 -15.49
N LEU A 592 -25.32 1.71 -16.28
CA LEU A 592 -24.42 1.22 -17.32
C LEU A 592 -24.84 1.80 -18.66
N THR A 593 -23.91 2.35 -19.44
CA THR A 593 -24.21 2.75 -20.81
C THR A 593 -24.60 1.52 -21.65
N PRO A 594 -25.34 1.68 -22.76
CA PRO A 594 -25.73 0.53 -23.60
C PRO A 594 -24.57 -0.30 -24.15
N THR A 595 -23.39 0.29 -24.26
CA THR A 595 -22.15 -0.34 -24.73
C THR A 595 -21.36 -1.03 -23.64
N SER A 596 -21.67 -0.77 -22.36
CA SER A 596 -20.95 -1.35 -21.24
C SER A 596 -21.20 -2.85 -21.11
N VAL A 597 -20.13 -3.63 -20.88
CA VAL A 597 -20.19 -5.07 -20.64
C VAL A 597 -19.35 -5.44 -19.44
N LEU A 598 -19.89 -6.27 -18.57
CA LEU A 598 -19.23 -6.77 -17.36
C LEU A 598 -18.99 -8.28 -17.49
N TYR A 599 -17.73 -8.69 -17.40
CA TYR A 599 -17.31 -10.09 -17.40
C TYR A 599 -16.84 -10.51 -16.01
N GLY A 600 -17.28 -11.68 -15.56
CA GLY A 600 -16.75 -12.27 -14.32
C GLY A 600 -15.28 -12.68 -14.44
N GLY A 601 -14.86 -13.10 -15.64
CA GLY A 601 -13.48 -13.46 -15.98
C GLY A 601 -13.30 -13.61 -17.47
N SER A 602 -12.05 -13.59 -17.94
CA SER A 602 -11.73 -13.65 -19.38
C SER A 602 -11.96 -15.02 -20.01
N ASN A 603 -11.92 -16.13 -19.24
CA ASN A 603 -11.93 -17.49 -19.75
C ASN A 603 -13.16 -18.25 -19.25
N GLY A 604 -13.88 -18.93 -20.18
CA GLY A 604 -15.08 -19.71 -19.89
C GLY A 604 -14.85 -20.92 -18.97
N TYR A 605 -13.64 -21.48 -18.97
CA TYR A 605 -13.34 -22.75 -18.27
C TYR A 605 -13.46 -22.66 -16.72
N TYR A 606 -13.12 -21.53 -16.11
CA TYR A 606 -13.24 -21.29 -14.66
C TYR A 606 -14.21 -20.17 -14.28
N ALA A 607 -15.03 -19.72 -15.21
CA ALA A 607 -16.12 -18.77 -14.96
C ALA A 607 -17.13 -19.29 -13.90
N SER A 608 -17.05 -20.58 -13.61
CA SER A 608 -17.98 -21.32 -12.76
C SER A 608 -18.07 -20.85 -11.30
N THR A 609 -17.18 -19.95 -10.86
CA THR A 609 -17.15 -19.47 -9.48
C THR A 609 -17.21 -17.93 -9.40
N ASN A 610 -17.26 -17.23 -10.53
CA ASN A 610 -17.36 -15.77 -10.56
C ASN A 610 -18.75 -15.31 -10.16
N GLU A 611 -18.84 -14.21 -9.43
CA GLU A 611 -20.07 -13.71 -8.84
C GLU A 611 -20.41 -12.31 -9.36
N LEU A 612 -21.69 -12.11 -9.73
CA LEU A 612 -22.31 -10.80 -9.92
C LEU A 612 -23.26 -10.53 -8.75
N VAL A 613 -23.11 -9.40 -8.10
CA VAL A 613 -23.93 -9.05 -6.95
C VAL A 613 -24.67 -7.74 -7.21
N PHE A 614 -26.01 -7.80 -7.17
CA PHE A 614 -26.86 -6.64 -7.17
C PHE A 614 -27.24 -6.29 -5.71
N ASP A 615 -26.52 -5.34 -5.11
CA ASP A 615 -26.69 -4.95 -3.72
C ASP A 615 -27.51 -3.67 -3.61
N ARG A 616 -28.81 -3.79 -3.30
CA ARG A 616 -29.75 -2.64 -3.18
C ARG A 616 -29.72 -1.73 -4.41
N VAL A 617 -29.43 -2.29 -5.54
CA VAL A 617 -29.27 -1.52 -6.77
C VAL A 617 -30.62 -0.95 -7.24
N LYS A 618 -30.59 0.31 -7.63
CA LYS A 618 -31.58 0.96 -8.48
C LYS A 618 -30.87 1.29 -9.77
N GLY A 619 -31.03 0.45 -10.77
CA GLY A 619 -30.17 0.50 -11.95
C GLY A 619 -30.92 0.62 -13.24
N THR A 620 -30.28 1.24 -14.24
CA THR A 620 -30.72 1.17 -15.63
C THR A 620 -29.74 0.29 -16.39
N PHE A 621 -30.25 -0.83 -16.91
CA PHE A 621 -29.47 -1.78 -17.67
C PHE A 621 -30.17 -2.04 -19.00
N SER A 622 -29.40 -2.10 -20.10
CA SER A 622 -29.99 -2.18 -21.45
C SER A 622 -30.36 -3.60 -21.84
N SER A 623 -29.55 -4.58 -21.45
CA SER A 623 -29.83 -6.01 -21.68
C SER A 623 -28.97 -6.89 -20.76
N MET A 624 -29.29 -8.18 -20.69
CA MET A 624 -28.46 -9.16 -19.98
C MET A 624 -27.15 -9.48 -20.69
N ASP A 625 -27.03 -9.17 -21.96
CA ASP A 625 -25.76 -9.29 -22.68
C ASP A 625 -24.65 -8.43 -22.08
N GLN A 626 -25.04 -7.45 -21.25
CA GLN A 626 -24.10 -6.64 -20.46
C GLN A 626 -23.40 -7.43 -19.33
N PHE A 627 -23.88 -8.65 -19.00
CA PHE A 627 -23.34 -9.45 -17.91
C PHE A 627 -22.93 -10.83 -18.40
N GLN A 628 -21.63 -11.09 -18.52
CA GLN A 628 -21.10 -12.30 -19.11
C GLN A 628 -20.11 -13.02 -18.16
N ASN A 629 -19.97 -14.33 -18.34
CA ASN A 629 -19.03 -15.17 -17.58
C ASN A 629 -19.21 -15.12 -16.05
N PHE A 630 -20.44 -14.90 -15.59
CA PHE A 630 -20.84 -15.05 -14.20
C PHE A 630 -21.62 -16.34 -14.02
N LYS A 631 -21.24 -17.13 -13.03
CA LYS A 631 -21.98 -18.34 -12.69
C LYS A 631 -22.93 -18.14 -11.52
N ASN A 632 -22.58 -17.28 -10.57
CA ASN A 632 -23.38 -16.95 -9.41
C ASN A 632 -23.87 -15.51 -9.53
N ILE A 633 -25.20 -15.35 -9.52
CA ILE A 633 -25.83 -14.03 -9.50
C ILE A 633 -26.58 -13.90 -8.17
N TRP A 634 -26.15 -12.89 -7.39
CA TRP A 634 -26.72 -12.60 -6.08
C TRP A 634 -27.53 -11.30 -6.13
N THR A 635 -28.69 -11.30 -5.50
CA THR A 635 -29.46 -10.07 -5.33
C THR A 635 -29.68 -9.82 -3.83
N ILE A 636 -29.34 -8.63 -3.38
CA ILE A 636 -29.49 -8.19 -2.01
C ILE A 636 -30.37 -6.95 -2.01
N ASN A 637 -31.64 -7.08 -1.63
CA ASN A 637 -32.62 -5.98 -1.58
C ASN A 637 -32.62 -5.11 -2.88
N ALA A 638 -32.38 -5.75 -4.03
CA ALA A 638 -32.33 -5.04 -5.30
C ALA A 638 -33.74 -4.68 -5.77
N ASP A 639 -33.89 -3.47 -6.28
CA ASP A 639 -35.08 -2.95 -6.94
C ASP A 639 -34.66 -2.49 -8.34
N PHE A 640 -35.12 -3.22 -9.34
CA PHE A 640 -34.77 -2.91 -10.74
C PHE A 640 -35.88 -2.08 -11.37
N ASP A 641 -35.54 -0.89 -11.86
CA ASP A 641 -36.47 -0.02 -12.58
C ASP A 641 -36.84 -0.57 -13.97
N THR A 642 -36.12 -1.58 -14.45
CA THR A 642 -36.33 -2.23 -15.74
C THR A 642 -36.40 -3.74 -15.60
N ASP A 643 -37.22 -4.37 -16.43
CA ASP A 643 -37.29 -5.82 -16.57
C ASP A 643 -35.96 -6.32 -17.15
N LEU A 644 -35.09 -6.94 -16.33
CA LEU A 644 -33.88 -7.60 -16.78
C LEU A 644 -34.21 -9.00 -17.33
N ASN A 645 -33.79 -9.27 -18.55
CA ASN A 645 -33.86 -10.60 -19.15
C ASN A 645 -32.53 -11.32 -18.95
N PHE A 646 -32.51 -12.40 -18.17
CA PHE A 646 -31.35 -13.27 -18.04
C PHE A 646 -31.47 -14.42 -19.02
N ASP A 647 -30.42 -14.66 -19.83
CA ASP A 647 -30.32 -15.84 -20.66
C ASP A 647 -29.55 -16.95 -19.94
N PHE A 648 -30.27 -18.04 -19.60
CA PHE A 648 -29.69 -19.24 -18.99
C PHE A 648 -29.82 -20.38 -19.98
N GLU A 649 -28.89 -20.51 -20.92
CA GLU A 649 -28.93 -21.55 -21.94
C GLU A 649 -30.32 -21.67 -22.66
N GLY A 650 -30.88 -20.53 -23.05
CA GLY A 650 -32.17 -20.45 -23.73
C GLY A 650 -33.38 -20.19 -22.82
N VAL A 651 -33.13 -19.92 -21.54
CA VAL A 651 -34.16 -19.48 -20.59
C VAL A 651 -33.99 -17.97 -20.27
N TYR A 652 -34.98 -17.17 -20.64
CA TYR A 652 -34.98 -15.73 -20.44
C TYR A 652 -35.77 -15.35 -19.20
N ALA A 653 -35.10 -14.71 -18.21
CA ALA A 653 -35.75 -14.29 -16.97
C ALA A 653 -36.06 -12.80 -16.98
N ARG A 654 -37.29 -12.41 -16.68
CA ARG A 654 -37.65 -11.08 -16.22
C ARG A 654 -37.61 -11.10 -14.69
N MET A 655 -36.65 -10.41 -14.11
CA MET A 655 -36.54 -10.34 -12.66
C MET A 655 -37.19 -9.07 -12.14
N ASN A 656 -38.30 -9.26 -11.40
CA ASN A 656 -38.92 -8.24 -10.59
C ASN A 656 -38.84 -8.70 -9.13
N LEU A 657 -37.66 -8.52 -8.51
CA LEU A 657 -37.38 -9.01 -7.17
C LEU A 657 -37.79 -7.99 -6.10
N ALA A 658 -39.09 -7.93 -5.78
CA ALA A 658 -39.51 -7.15 -4.62
C ALA A 658 -39.02 -7.81 -3.31
N PRO A 659 -38.34 -7.11 -2.41
CA PRO A 659 -37.82 -7.66 -1.13
C PRO A 659 -38.87 -8.38 -0.28
N THR A 660 -40.13 -8.01 -0.41
CA THR A 660 -41.24 -8.62 0.30
C THR A 660 -41.65 -10.00 -0.22
N ALA A 661 -41.34 -10.33 -1.46
CA ALA A 661 -41.70 -11.60 -2.07
C ALA A 661 -40.86 -12.80 -1.58
N MET A 662 -39.72 -12.53 -0.95
CA MET A 662 -38.72 -13.54 -0.60
C MET A 662 -38.91 -14.13 0.82
N LYS A 663 -39.93 -13.69 1.57
CA LYS A 663 -40.19 -14.21 2.93
C LYS A 663 -40.95 -15.55 2.96
N GLU A 664 -41.58 -15.95 1.86
CA GLU A 664 -42.42 -17.13 1.80
C GLU A 664 -41.78 -18.23 0.95
N ALA A 665 -41.46 -19.36 1.57
CA ALA A 665 -40.97 -20.55 0.87
C ALA A 665 -42.01 -21.03 -0.18
N SER A 666 -41.54 -21.54 -1.30
CA SER A 666 -42.34 -22.02 -2.46
C SER A 666 -43.14 -20.98 -3.25
N LYS A 667 -43.02 -19.70 -2.97
CA LYS A 667 -43.58 -18.64 -3.79
C LYS A 667 -42.81 -18.44 -5.07
N THR A 668 -43.50 -18.24 -6.17
CA THR A 668 -42.87 -17.82 -7.43
C THR A 668 -42.28 -16.42 -7.27
N VAL A 669 -40.98 -16.34 -7.42
CA VAL A 669 -40.23 -15.09 -7.26
C VAL A 669 -40.10 -14.39 -8.60
N VAL A 670 -39.91 -15.18 -9.66
CA VAL A 670 -39.68 -14.71 -11.04
C VAL A 670 -40.35 -15.67 -11.99
N THR A 671 -40.93 -15.16 -13.08
CA THR A 671 -41.38 -15.94 -14.24
C THR A 671 -40.54 -15.57 -15.45
N THR A 672 -39.99 -16.57 -16.11
CA THR A 672 -39.10 -16.38 -17.26
C THR A 672 -39.72 -16.95 -18.52
N GLN A 673 -39.34 -16.44 -19.68
CA GLN A 673 -39.66 -17.07 -20.97
C GLN A 673 -38.49 -17.97 -21.38
N THR A 674 -38.80 -19.09 -22.06
CA THR A 674 -37.80 -20.00 -22.59
C THR A 674 -38.08 -20.27 -24.06
N THR A 675 -37.00 -20.45 -24.84
CA THR A 675 -37.07 -20.97 -26.22
C THR A 675 -37.17 -22.49 -26.25
N THR A 676 -36.93 -23.14 -25.12
CA THR A 676 -37.06 -24.61 -25.00
C THR A 676 -38.53 -25.00 -25.06
N ASP A 677 -38.84 -26.03 -25.84
CA ASP A 677 -40.20 -26.59 -25.94
C ASP A 677 -40.54 -27.29 -24.59
N LEU A 678 -41.47 -26.73 -23.84
CA LEU A 678 -41.96 -27.27 -22.57
C LEU A 678 -43.31 -27.97 -22.68
N THR A 679 -43.78 -28.35 -23.90
CA THR A 679 -45.10 -28.91 -24.13
C THR A 679 -45.30 -30.26 -23.42
N ASP A 680 -44.24 -31.04 -23.25
CA ASP A 680 -44.29 -32.37 -22.62
C ASP A 680 -44.11 -32.32 -21.08
N ILE A 681 -43.90 -31.14 -20.50
CA ILE A 681 -43.72 -30.93 -19.05
C ILE A 681 -45.02 -30.41 -18.44
N GLU A 682 -45.51 -31.00 -17.34
CA GLU A 682 -46.70 -30.50 -16.64
C GLU A 682 -46.43 -29.22 -15.86
N GLN A 683 -47.48 -28.39 -15.72
CA GLN A 683 -47.39 -27.15 -14.95
C GLN A 683 -46.95 -27.44 -13.51
N GLY A 684 -45.90 -26.78 -13.06
CA GLY A 684 -45.35 -26.98 -11.70
C GLY A 684 -44.27 -28.05 -11.59
N GLU A 685 -44.04 -28.86 -12.65
CA GLU A 685 -42.91 -29.76 -12.72
C GLU A 685 -41.59 -29.03 -12.89
N LYS A 686 -40.52 -29.59 -12.36
CA LYS A 686 -39.15 -29.06 -12.43
C LYS A 686 -38.65 -29.04 -13.88
N VAL A 687 -38.31 -27.87 -14.38
CA VAL A 687 -37.80 -27.67 -15.72
C VAL A 687 -36.28 -27.62 -15.73
N VAL A 688 -35.69 -26.88 -14.80
CA VAL A 688 -34.24 -26.66 -14.68
C VAL A 688 -33.83 -26.73 -13.23
N ASP A 689 -32.76 -27.48 -12.97
CA ASP A 689 -32.02 -27.38 -11.73
C ASP A 689 -30.81 -26.47 -11.93
N LEU A 690 -30.88 -25.27 -11.41
CA LEU A 690 -29.79 -24.31 -11.56
C LEU A 690 -28.48 -24.80 -10.95
N THR A 691 -28.55 -25.69 -9.96
CA THR A 691 -27.36 -26.26 -9.34
C THR A 691 -26.60 -27.19 -10.32
N ASP A 692 -27.31 -27.91 -11.19
CA ASP A 692 -26.70 -28.81 -12.17
C ASP A 692 -26.03 -28.03 -13.32
N ASN A 693 -26.61 -26.89 -13.70
CA ASN A 693 -26.05 -26.02 -14.75
C ASN A 693 -25.06 -24.98 -14.16
N GLY A 694 -24.89 -24.98 -12.87
CA GLY A 694 -23.93 -24.18 -12.17
C GLY A 694 -24.25 -22.68 -12.03
N ILE A 695 -25.42 -22.23 -12.44
CA ILE A 695 -25.90 -20.88 -12.20
C ILE A 695 -26.79 -20.92 -10.97
N VAL A 696 -26.39 -20.27 -9.89
CA VAL A 696 -27.19 -20.14 -8.68
C VAL A 696 -27.71 -18.71 -8.62
N LEU A 697 -29.02 -18.56 -8.81
CA LEU A 697 -29.68 -17.30 -8.52
C LEU A 697 -30.07 -17.32 -7.04
N SER A 698 -29.41 -16.55 -6.21
CA SER A 698 -29.74 -16.46 -4.82
C SER A 698 -29.90 -15.02 -4.36
N ASN A 699 -30.92 -14.80 -3.51
CA ASN A 699 -31.06 -13.54 -2.80
C ASN A 699 -30.53 -13.72 -1.39
N ASN A 700 -29.54 -12.97 -1.06
CA ASN A 700 -29.00 -12.92 0.27
C ASN A 700 -29.44 -11.62 0.93
N ARG A 701 -30.48 -11.72 1.73
CA ARG A 701 -30.94 -10.59 2.52
C ARG A 701 -30.19 -10.59 3.83
N LEU A 702 -29.04 -10.22 3.93
CA LEU A 702 -28.28 -10.22 5.16
C LEU A 702 -27.20 -11.18 5.26
N GLY A 703 -26.44 -11.44 4.89
CA GLY A 703 -25.47 -12.31 5.46
C GLY A 703 -25.97 -13.56 6.22
N ALA A 704 -27.23 -13.58 6.68
CA ALA A 704 -27.75 -14.69 7.48
C ALA A 704 -28.25 -15.90 6.69
N TYR A 705 -28.84 -15.67 5.53
CA TYR A 705 -29.47 -16.76 4.77
C TYR A 705 -29.18 -16.65 3.28
N THR A 706 -29.02 -17.81 2.63
CA THR A 706 -29.06 -17.99 1.18
C THR A 706 -30.31 -18.78 0.82
N PHE A 707 -30.96 -18.37 -0.26
CA PHE A 707 -32.13 -19.08 -0.78
C PHE A 707 -31.78 -19.67 -2.15
N ASP A 708 -32.07 -20.95 -2.35
CA ASP A 708 -31.94 -21.62 -3.64
C ASP A 708 -33.25 -21.45 -4.44
N LEU A 709 -33.13 -21.25 -5.75
CA LEU A 709 -34.25 -21.17 -6.67
C LEU A 709 -34.33 -22.42 -7.54
N THR A 710 -35.54 -22.96 -7.74
CA THR A 710 -35.80 -24.03 -8.69
C THR A 710 -36.78 -23.54 -9.73
N GLY A 711 -36.45 -23.73 -11.00
CA GLY A 711 -37.33 -23.43 -12.12
C GLY A 711 -38.35 -24.56 -12.31
N VAL A 712 -39.65 -24.22 -12.31
CA VAL A 712 -40.77 -25.10 -12.60
C VAL A 712 -41.57 -24.56 -13.77
N LYS A 713 -42.22 -25.41 -14.55
CA LYS A 713 -43.07 -24.97 -15.67
C LYS A 713 -44.14 -24.02 -15.17
N GLY A 714 -44.18 -22.82 -15.75
CA GLY A 714 -45.17 -21.79 -15.45
C GLY A 714 -46.54 -22.07 -16.05
N ALA A 715 -47.51 -21.25 -15.70
CA ALA A 715 -48.89 -21.36 -16.17
C ALA A 715 -49.04 -21.00 -17.67
N THR A 716 -48.16 -20.18 -18.19
CA THR A 716 -48.17 -19.72 -19.57
C THR A 716 -47.26 -20.62 -20.43
N PRO A 717 -47.59 -20.94 -21.68
CA PRO A 717 -46.71 -21.67 -22.56
C PRO A 717 -45.33 -21.04 -22.66
N ASN A 718 -44.28 -21.86 -22.64
CA ASN A 718 -42.89 -21.43 -22.72
C ASN A 718 -42.44 -20.50 -21.58
N THR A 719 -43.04 -20.67 -20.37
CA THR A 719 -42.60 -19.93 -19.18
C THR A 719 -42.12 -20.87 -18.08
N VAL A 720 -41.13 -20.39 -17.34
CA VAL A 720 -40.56 -21.05 -16.14
C VAL A 720 -40.78 -20.16 -14.95
N ASP A 721 -41.45 -20.67 -13.93
CA ASP A 721 -41.61 -20.03 -12.64
C ASP A 721 -40.48 -20.44 -11.71
N TRP A 722 -39.67 -19.47 -11.29
CA TRP A 722 -38.62 -19.71 -10.32
C TRP A 722 -39.15 -19.60 -8.90
N ARG A 723 -39.00 -20.68 -8.12
CA ARG A 723 -39.53 -20.80 -6.75
C ARG A 723 -38.39 -20.98 -5.76
N LEU A 724 -38.55 -20.39 -4.60
CA LEU A 724 -37.65 -20.60 -3.45
C LEU A 724 -37.77 -22.04 -2.96
N THR A 725 -36.70 -22.82 -3.05
CA THR A 725 -36.69 -24.24 -2.69
C THR A 725 -35.80 -24.58 -1.51
N GLY A 726 -34.88 -23.73 -1.13
CA GLY A 726 -33.97 -23.96 -0.02
C GLY A 726 -33.65 -22.69 0.74
N LYS A 727 -33.56 -22.83 2.05
CA LYS A 727 -32.98 -21.82 2.94
C LYS A 727 -31.76 -22.44 3.60
N LYS A 728 -30.60 -21.84 3.38
CA LYS A 728 -29.36 -22.25 4.04
C LYS A 728 -28.85 -21.14 4.94
N ASP A 729 -28.52 -21.48 6.18
CA ASP A 729 -27.84 -20.56 7.06
C ASP A 729 -26.43 -20.33 6.52
N LYS A 730 -25.98 -19.08 6.47
CA LYS A 730 -24.56 -18.81 6.20
C LYS A 730 -23.74 -19.24 7.40
N ALA A 731 -22.65 -19.94 7.15
CA ALA A 731 -21.70 -20.30 8.19
C ALA A 731 -21.05 -19.06 8.81
N ASN A 732 -20.75 -19.14 10.10
CA ASN A 732 -19.97 -18.13 10.85
C ASN A 732 -20.66 -16.78 11.10
N MET A 733 -21.98 -16.76 11.26
CA MET A 733 -22.73 -15.55 11.63
C MET A 733 -22.44 -15.04 13.06
N GLU A 734 -21.84 -15.88 13.89
CA GLU A 734 -21.31 -15.50 15.21
C GLU A 734 -20.33 -14.32 15.16
N VAL A 735 -19.77 -14.01 13.99
CA VAL A 735 -18.88 -12.86 13.80
C VAL A 735 -19.52 -11.52 14.14
N TYR A 736 -20.84 -11.38 13.98
CA TYR A 736 -21.56 -10.18 14.42
C TYR A 736 -21.49 -9.99 15.94
N GLY A 737 -21.49 -11.09 16.69
CA GLY A 737 -21.34 -11.07 18.14
C GLY A 737 -19.95 -10.66 18.63
N GLN A 738 -18.95 -10.65 17.76
CA GLN A 738 -17.58 -10.26 18.15
C GLN A 738 -17.45 -8.75 18.36
N LEU A 739 -18.22 -7.91 17.67
CA LEU A 739 -18.20 -6.46 17.85
C LEU A 739 -18.41 -6.05 19.33
N PRO A 740 -19.54 -6.40 19.95
CA PRO A 740 -19.75 -5.99 21.33
C PRO A 740 -18.82 -6.68 22.31
N LEU A 741 -18.29 -7.87 21.99
CA LEU A 741 -17.27 -8.52 22.79
C LEU A 741 -15.93 -7.77 22.73
N ALA A 742 -15.55 -7.21 21.58
CA ALA A 742 -14.39 -6.33 21.44
C ALA A 742 -14.57 -5.07 22.30
N GLY A 743 -15.75 -4.47 22.30
CA GLY A 743 -16.08 -3.33 23.17
C GLY A 743 -16.00 -3.66 24.67
N LEU A 744 -16.55 -4.79 25.11
CA LEU A 744 -16.43 -5.25 26.50
C LEU A 744 -14.98 -5.60 26.89
N ALA A 745 -14.22 -6.24 25.98
CA ALA A 745 -12.82 -6.52 26.19
C ALA A 745 -12.04 -5.23 26.41
N LEU A 746 -12.25 -4.22 25.55
CA LEU A 746 -11.63 -2.89 25.66
C LEU A 746 -12.04 -2.15 26.94
N ALA A 747 -13.32 -2.22 27.33
CA ALA A 747 -13.80 -1.62 28.58
C ALA A 747 -13.20 -2.30 29.82
N SER A 748 -12.86 -3.59 29.74
CA SER A 748 -12.26 -4.33 30.85
C SER A 748 -10.78 -4.02 31.07
N GLU A 749 -10.11 -3.35 30.12
CA GLU A 749 -8.71 -2.95 30.25
C GLU A 749 -8.52 -1.88 31.31
N GLY A 750 -7.35 -1.84 31.90
CA GLY A 750 -6.96 -0.84 32.90
C GLY A 750 -7.36 -1.15 34.34
N GLY A 751 -8.07 -2.23 34.61
CA GLY A 751 -8.42 -2.60 35.97
C GLY A 751 -7.20 -2.87 36.88
N GLU A 752 -6.15 -3.50 36.32
CA GLU A 752 -4.90 -3.72 37.04
C GLU A 752 -4.17 -2.42 37.34
N LEU A 753 -4.19 -1.48 36.42
CA LEU A 753 -3.55 -0.18 36.59
C LEU A 753 -4.21 0.63 37.74
N LEU A 754 -5.52 0.46 37.96
CA LEU A 754 -6.18 1.05 39.11
C LEU A 754 -5.69 0.44 40.42
N THR A 755 -5.56 -0.89 40.53
CA THR A 755 -4.99 -1.58 41.70
C THR A 755 -3.56 -1.12 41.99
N HIS A 756 -2.73 -0.94 40.95
CA HIS A 756 -1.38 -0.38 41.10
C HIS A 756 -1.42 1.07 41.60
N SER A 757 -2.32 1.90 41.06
CA SER A 757 -2.49 3.28 41.50
C SER A 757 -2.95 3.38 42.97
N VAL A 758 -3.84 2.45 43.40
CA VAL A 758 -4.22 2.31 44.83
C VAL A 758 -3.01 1.95 45.69
N THR A 759 -2.21 0.99 45.21
CA THR A 759 -0.99 0.55 45.90
C THR A 759 -0.01 1.70 46.08
N ASP A 760 0.19 2.50 45.05
CA ASP A 760 1.06 3.65 45.08
C ASP A 760 0.51 4.75 46.02
N ALA A 761 -0.79 5.01 46.01
CA ALA A 761 -1.44 5.94 46.88
C ALA A 761 -1.31 5.55 48.36
N TRP A 762 -1.36 4.25 48.71
CA TRP A 762 -1.12 3.76 50.05
C TRP A 762 0.34 3.88 50.51
N LYS A 763 1.29 3.72 49.57
CA LYS A 763 2.74 3.87 49.85
C LYS A 763 3.17 5.34 49.99
N SER A 764 2.36 6.28 49.54
CA SER A 764 2.62 7.71 49.66
C SER A 764 2.45 8.19 51.12
N ASP A 765 3.30 9.09 51.57
CA ASP A 765 3.17 9.77 52.86
C ASP A 765 2.14 10.90 52.82
N ASN A 766 1.71 11.34 51.64
CA ASN A 766 0.78 12.45 51.44
C ASN A 766 -0.68 12.00 51.49
N GLU A 767 -1.57 12.91 51.93
CA GLU A 767 -3.02 12.64 51.98
C GLU A 767 -3.66 12.62 50.60
N PHE A 768 -3.06 13.31 49.61
CA PHE A 768 -3.59 13.42 48.25
C PHE A 768 -2.56 12.99 47.22
N SER A 769 -3.00 12.21 46.25
CA SER A 769 -2.19 11.79 45.11
C SER A 769 -3.01 11.76 43.83
N THR A 770 -2.34 11.98 42.72
CA THR A 770 -2.95 11.83 41.36
C THR A 770 -2.17 10.81 40.57
N PHE A 771 -2.82 10.23 39.56
CA PHE A 771 -2.19 9.25 38.68
C PHE A 771 -2.54 9.48 37.24
N LEU A 772 -1.63 9.05 36.38
CA LEU A 772 -1.77 8.93 34.93
C LEU A 772 -1.31 7.53 34.54
N ASN A 773 -2.21 6.74 33.98
CA ASN A 773 -1.93 5.42 33.43
C ASN A 773 -2.01 5.46 31.93
N GLY A 774 -1.11 4.76 31.25
CA GLY A 774 -1.15 4.50 29.83
C GLY A 774 -0.85 3.04 29.56
N ALA A 775 -1.49 2.47 28.56
CA ALA A 775 -1.24 1.10 28.15
C ALA A 775 -1.41 0.92 26.64
N TYR A 776 -0.68 -0.05 26.11
CA TYR A 776 -0.87 -0.59 24.77
C TYR A 776 -0.92 -2.10 24.84
N HIS A 777 -1.92 -2.69 24.20
CA HIS A 777 -2.16 -4.13 24.19
C HIS A 777 -2.34 -4.63 22.75
N HIS A 778 -1.74 -5.77 22.46
CA HIS A 778 -2.05 -6.59 21.29
C HIS A 778 -2.53 -7.93 21.80
N THR A 779 -3.82 -8.20 21.65
CA THR A 779 -4.46 -9.39 22.24
C THR A 779 -5.31 -10.12 21.20
N ARG A 780 -5.07 -11.41 21.06
CA ARG A 780 -5.90 -12.34 20.32
C ARG A 780 -6.87 -13.05 21.27
N TYR A 781 -8.15 -12.97 20.97
CA TYR A 781 -9.23 -13.69 21.69
C TYR A 781 -9.64 -14.91 20.88
N GLU A 782 -9.46 -16.10 21.46
CA GLU A 782 -9.85 -17.38 20.84
C GLU A 782 -11.23 -17.80 21.37
N THR A 783 -12.28 -17.39 20.71
CA THR A 783 -13.66 -17.48 21.15
C THR A 783 -14.58 -18.13 20.11
N GLY A 784 -14.11 -19.15 19.42
CA GLY A 784 -14.81 -19.76 18.27
C GLY A 784 -14.39 -19.08 16.97
N SER A 785 -15.23 -18.20 16.39
CA SER A 785 -14.77 -17.11 15.53
C SER A 785 -14.13 -16.07 16.44
N GLY A 786 -12.83 -15.98 16.48
CA GLY A 786 -12.16 -15.06 17.39
C GLY A 786 -11.83 -13.71 16.75
N PHE A 787 -11.13 -12.87 17.52
CA PHE A 787 -10.65 -11.58 17.01
C PHE A 787 -9.29 -11.20 17.59
N ASP A 788 -8.53 -10.47 16.82
CA ASP A 788 -7.35 -9.75 17.25
C ASP A 788 -7.76 -8.33 17.64
N LEU A 789 -7.29 -7.82 18.77
CA LEU A 789 -7.54 -6.46 19.26
C LEU A 789 -6.22 -5.76 19.52
N ASP A 790 -6.00 -4.67 18.83
CA ASP A 790 -4.93 -3.70 19.08
C ASP A 790 -5.52 -2.50 19.81
N SER A 791 -5.08 -2.24 21.01
CA SER A 791 -5.69 -1.20 21.86
C SER A 791 -4.70 -0.31 22.58
N ALA A 792 -5.13 0.92 22.83
CA ALA A 792 -4.44 1.87 23.66
C ALA A 792 -5.39 2.44 24.71
N LEU A 793 -4.89 2.57 25.93
CA LEU A 793 -5.62 3.10 27.08
C LEU A 793 -4.89 4.31 27.67
N VAL A 794 -5.66 5.33 28.04
CA VAL A 794 -5.23 6.39 28.94
C VAL A 794 -6.24 6.52 30.09
N GLN A 795 -5.75 6.57 31.31
CA GLN A 795 -6.56 6.69 32.50
C GLN A 795 -5.93 7.70 33.47
N VAL A 796 -6.72 8.60 33.97
CA VAL A 796 -6.31 9.63 34.92
C VAL A 796 -7.23 9.64 36.13
N GLY A 797 -6.70 9.98 37.28
CA GLY A 797 -7.50 10.06 38.49
C GLY A 797 -6.77 10.64 39.69
N ALA A 798 -7.49 10.67 40.82
CA ALA A 798 -6.96 11.17 42.04
C ALA A 798 -7.48 10.35 43.23
N TRP A 799 -6.63 10.26 44.24
CA TRP A 799 -6.86 9.60 45.51
C TRP A 799 -6.76 10.57 46.67
N LYS A 800 -7.56 10.33 47.68
CA LYS A 800 -7.49 11.00 48.98
C LYS A 800 -7.54 9.96 50.10
N LYS A 801 -6.56 10.02 51.01
CA LYS A 801 -6.57 9.32 52.30
C LYS A 801 -7.48 10.07 53.26
N PHE A 802 -8.56 9.43 53.71
CA PHE A 802 -9.45 10.02 54.68
C PHE A 802 -8.95 9.77 56.11
N ASN A 803 -8.31 8.66 56.32
CA ASN A 803 -7.61 8.25 57.53
C ASN A 803 -6.63 7.10 57.23
N GLU A 804 -6.06 6.47 58.28
CA GLU A 804 -5.11 5.34 58.13
C GLU A 804 -5.74 4.07 57.53
N GLU A 805 -7.07 3.97 57.57
CA GLU A 805 -7.82 2.79 57.09
C GLU A 805 -8.54 3.01 55.74
N TRP A 806 -8.90 4.23 55.37
CA TRP A 806 -9.77 4.53 54.24
C TRP A 806 -9.11 5.43 53.22
N LEU A 807 -9.11 4.96 51.96
CA LEU A 807 -8.74 5.69 50.77
C LEU A 807 -9.94 5.76 49.80
N GLY A 808 -10.19 6.90 49.19
CA GLY A 808 -11.21 7.03 48.16
C GLY A 808 -10.72 7.90 47.02
N GLY A 809 -11.28 7.69 45.86
CA GLY A 809 -10.84 8.42 44.67
C GLY A 809 -11.84 8.36 43.52
N PHE A 810 -11.46 9.01 42.48
CA PHE A 810 -12.20 8.96 41.18
C PHE A 810 -11.21 8.81 40.03
N PHE A 811 -11.71 8.31 38.92
CA PHE A 811 -10.94 8.19 37.68
C PHE A 811 -11.79 8.49 36.44
N ALA A 812 -11.11 8.86 35.36
CA ALA A 812 -11.62 8.89 34.00
C ALA A 812 -10.72 8.05 33.11
N LYS A 813 -11.29 7.34 32.14
CA LYS A 813 -10.55 6.52 31.19
C LYS A 813 -11.02 6.76 29.75
N TYR A 814 -10.08 6.66 28.84
CA TYR A 814 -10.31 6.58 27.42
C TYR A 814 -9.54 5.40 26.86
N SER A 815 -10.21 4.51 26.15
CA SER A 815 -9.61 3.41 25.44
C SER A 815 -10.02 3.45 23.98
N ASN A 816 -9.07 3.23 23.08
CA ASN A 816 -9.28 3.11 21.65
C ASN A 816 -8.68 1.79 21.19
N GLY A 817 -9.38 1.05 20.35
CA GLY A 817 -8.87 -0.18 19.78
C GLY A 817 -9.38 -0.42 18.37
N SER A 818 -8.57 -1.08 17.57
CA SER A 818 -8.97 -1.67 16.29
C SER A 818 -9.01 -3.19 16.43
N TYR A 819 -10.02 -3.81 15.83
CA TYR A 819 -10.15 -5.27 15.87
C TYR A 819 -10.29 -5.86 14.47
N GLU A 820 -9.82 -7.10 14.33
CA GLU A 820 -9.98 -7.92 13.12
C GLU A 820 -10.40 -9.33 13.50
N THR A 821 -11.53 -9.81 12.94
CA THR A 821 -12.04 -11.15 13.24
C THR A 821 -11.51 -12.22 12.28
N TYR A 822 -11.57 -13.48 12.73
CA TYR A 822 -11.25 -14.65 11.92
C TYR A 822 -12.23 -15.79 12.21
N PRO A 823 -12.52 -16.74 11.30
CA PRO A 823 -12.00 -16.91 9.94
C PRO A 823 -12.60 -15.94 8.91
N ILE A 824 -13.74 -15.34 9.20
CA ILE A 824 -14.32 -14.29 8.35
C ILE A 824 -13.70 -12.96 8.77
N LYS A 825 -13.06 -12.30 7.84
CA LYS A 825 -12.46 -10.99 8.06
C LYS A 825 -13.55 -9.92 8.19
N VAL A 826 -13.67 -9.39 9.40
CA VAL A 826 -14.35 -8.15 9.72
C VAL A 826 -13.35 -7.23 10.35
N THR A 827 -13.37 -5.99 9.98
CA THR A 827 -12.55 -4.95 10.61
C THR A 827 -13.47 -3.94 11.29
N GLY A 828 -12.98 -3.35 12.36
CA GLY A 828 -13.69 -2.28 13.02
C GLY A 828 -12.85 -1.62 14.09
N SER A 829 -13.38 -0.56 14.64
CA SER A 829 -12.81 0.14 15.78
C SER A 829 -13.77 0.17 16.96
N ALA A 830 -13.21 0.35 18.15
CA ALA A 830 -13.97 0.57 19.35
C ALA A 830 -13.35 1.70 20.15
N ASN A 831 -14.18 2.63 20.59
CA ASN A 831 -13.81 3.71 21.48
C ASN A 831 -14.62 3.58 22.77
N VAL A 832 -13.95 3.64 23.90
CA VAL A 832 -14.58 3.56 25.22
C VAL A 832 -14.20 4.77 26.04
N PHE A 833 -15.19 5.53 26.45
CA PHE A 833 -15.04 6.63 27.39
C PHE A 833 -15.71 6.25 28.70
N GLY A 834 -15.03 6.35 29.80
CA GLY A 834 -15.60 5.99 31.09
C GLY A 834 -14.98 6.76 32.25
N GLY A 835 -15.61 6.59 33.37
CA GLY A 835 -15.12 7.10 34.63
C GLY A 835 -15.84 6.49 35.83
N GLY A 836 -15.24 6.62 36.97
CA GLY A 836 -15.78 5.95 38.15
C GLY A 836 -15.28 6.50 39.45
N LEU A 837 -15.85 5.91 40.49
CA LEU A 837 -15.41 6.10 41.88
C LEU A 837 -14.77 4.82 42.35
N MET A 838 -13.81 4.95 43.25
CA MET A 838 -13.09 3.84 43.80
C MET A 838 -12.73 4.09 45.26
N THR A 839 -12.65 3.00 46.00
CA THR A 839 -12.33 3.04 47.43
C THR A 839 -11.46 1.86 47.82
N SER A 840 -10.62 2.06 48.81
CA SER A 840 -9.83 1.00 49.43
C SER A 840 -9.90 1.10 50.97
N TYR A 841 -10.11 -0.04 51.59
CA TYR A 841 -10.16 -0.19 53.04
C TYR A 841 -9.03 -1.09 53.52
N ARG A 842 -8.13 -0.57 54.33
CA ARG A 842 -7.04 -1.33 54.94
C ARG A 842 -7.54 -1.95 56.24
N TYR A 843 -7.69 -3.29 56.24
CA TYR A 843 -8.11 -4.05 57.43
C TYR A 843 -6.99 -4.57 58.31
N SER A 844 -5.73 -4.52 57.77
CA SER A 844 -4.53 -4.87 58.50
C SER A 844 -3.35 -4.06 57.94
N GLU A 845 -2.17 -4.15 58.59
CA GLU A 845 -0.95 -3.54 58.09
C GLU A 845 -0.53 -4.09 56.70
N THR A 846 -0.90 -5.34 56.38
CA THR A 846 -0.54 -6.05 55.16
C THR A 846 -1.71 -6.23 54.20
N GLY A 847 -2.95 -6.03 54.64
CA GLY A 847 -4.14 -6.39 53.86
C GLY A 847 -5.08 -5.23 53.64
N ARG A 848 -5.65 -5.19 52.42
CA ARG A 848 -6.68 -4.21 52.04
C ARG A 848 -7.72 -4.79 51.13
N LEU A 849 -8.94 -4.25 51.22
CA LEU A 849 -10.02 -4.46 50.25
C LEU A 849 -10.09 -3.28 49.32
N GLU A 850 -10.43 -3.54 48.07
CA GLU A 850 -10.62 -2.55 47.03
C GLU A 850 -11.98 -2.72 46.37
N ALA A 851 -12.62 -1.61 45.99
CA ALA A 851 -13.87 -1.63 45.25
C ALA A 851 -13.94 -0.44 44.31
N SER A 852 -14.54 -0.64 43.13
CA SER A 852 -14.83 0.46 42.21
C SER A 852 -16.21 0.31 41.57
N LEU A 853 -16.77 1.45 41.19
CA LEU A 853 -17.97 1.55 40.36
C LEU A 853 -17.61 2.44 39.17
N GLU A 854 -17.98 2.01 37.98
CA GLU A 854 -17.73 2.80 36.78
C GLU A 854 -18.95 2.86 35.87
N ALA A 855 -19.03 3.90 35.07
CA ALA A 855 -19.98 4.04 33.98
C ALA A 855 -19.31 4.73 32.80
N GLY A 856 -19.78 4.42 31.60
CA GLY A 856 -19.18 4.99 30.43
C GLY A 856 -20.02 4.78 29.18
N TYR A 857 -19.42 5.14 28.07
CA TYR A 857 -19.99 5.08 26.74
C TYR A 857 -19.06 4.35 25.79
N MET A 858 -19.62 3.46 24.98
CA MET A 858 -18.93 2.72 23.93
C MET A 858 -19.42 3.21 22.58
N ASP A 859 -18.50 3.44 21.65
CA ASP A 859 -18.75 3.74 20.25
C ASP A 859 -17.92 2.77 19.41
N MET A 860 -18.59 1.91 18.66
CA MET A 860 -17.97 0.80 17.96
C MET A 860 -18.49 0.74 16.53
N ASP A 861 -17.63 0.42 15.58
CA ASP A 861 -17.97 0.20 14.18
C ASP A 861 -17.67 -1.23 13.72
N PHE A 862 -18.43 -1.68 12.75
CA PHE A 862 -18.34 -2.99 12.14
C PHE A 862 -18.34 -2.82 10.62
N GLU A 863 -17.34 -3.36 9.95
CA GLU A 863 -17.27 -3.37 8.49
C GLU A 863 -16.78 -4.73 7.98
N SER A 864 -17.57 -5.33 7.11
CA SER A 864 -17.26 -6.60 6.48
C SER A 864 -17.49 -6.57 4.98
N ALA A 865 -16.43 -6.58 4.21
CA ALA A 865 -16.52 -6.69 2.75
C ALA A 865 -17.12 -8.04 2.31
N SER A 866 -16.84 -9.13 3.03
CA SER A 866 -17.33 -10.46 2.69
C SER A 866 -18.81 -10.67 3.02
N LEU A 867 -19.32 -9.99 4.05
CA LEU A 867 -20.73 -9.99 4.43
C LEU A 867 -21.50 -8.81 3.80
N ILE A 868 -20.76 -7.86 3.23
CA ILE A 868 -21.32 -6.62 2.64
C ILE A 868 -22.15 -5.86 3.69
N SER A 869 -21.77 -5.96 4.94
CA SER A 869 -22.49 -5.36 6.07
C SER A 869 -21.60 -4.40 6.82
N SER A 870 -22.15 -3.23 7.13
CA SER A 870 -21.49 -2.24 7.98
C SER A 870 -22.51 -1.52 8.86
N PHE A 871 -22.13 -1.22 10.07
CA PHE A 871 -22.97 -0.50 11.04
C PHE A 871 -22.16 0.01 12.22
N ASP A 872 -22.71 0.98 12.93
CA ASP A 872 -22.19 1.49 14.19
C ASP A 872 -23.07 1.01 15.35
N SER A 873 -22.46 0.66 16.48
CA SER A 873 -23.13 0.35 17.74
C SER A 873 -22.65 1.30 18.84
N LYS A 874 -23.57 1.99 19.47
CA LYS A 874 -23.27 2.99 20.51
C LYS A 874 -24.11 2.71 21.74
N GLY A 875 -23.53 2.83 22.93
CA GLY A 875 -24.31 2.58 24.13
C GLY A 875 -23.56 2.83 25.43
N MET A 876 -24.34 2.96 26.47
CA MET A 876 -23.82 3.06 27.84
C MET A 876 -23.41 1.69 28.37
N TYR A 877 -22.33 1.67 29.16
CA TYR A 877 -21.97 0.51 29.96
C TYR A 877 -21.79 0.90 31.42
N TYR A 878 -21.92 -0.10 32.29
CA TYR A 878 -21.74 0.01 33.73
C TYR A 878 -20.83 -1.10 34.21
N GLY A 879 -20.03 -0.80 35.21
CA GLY A 879 -19.10 -1.76 35.79
C GLY A 879 -18.97 -1.62 37.29
N ALA A 880 -18.59 -2.73 37.91
CA ALA A 880 -18.22 -2.79 39.30
C ALA A 880 -17.05 -3.76 39.48
N SER A 881 -16.14 -3.42 40.38
CA SER A 881 -15.08 -4.35 40.77
C SER A 881 -14.97 -4.42 42.29
N ALA A 882 -14.55 -5.59 42.78
CA ALA A 882 -14.21 -5.80 44.16
C ALA A 882 -13.02 -6.77 44.26
N GLY A 883 -12.10 -6.47 45.14
CA GLY A 883 -10.89 -7.30 45.29
C GLY A 883 -10.22 -7.10 46.63
N PHE A 884 -9.17 -7.86 46.81
CA PHE A 884 -8.26 -7.70 47.93
C PHE A 884 -6.79 -7.79 47.48
N VAL A 885 -5.94 -7.14 48.23
CA VAL A 885 -4.47 -7.28 48.12
C VAL A 885 -3.93 -7.61 49.51
N GLU A 886 -3.09 -8.63 49.60
CA GLU A 886 -2.42 -9.06 50.83
C GLU A 886 -0.92 -9.15 50.60
N SER A 887 -0.13 -8.41 51.35
CA SER A 887 1.32 -8.48 51.34
C SER A 887 1.77 -9.60 52.28
N LEU A 888 2.10 -10.77 51.75
CA LEU A 888 2.53 -11.93 52.52
C LEU A 888 3.95 -11.73 53.07
N MET A 889 4.77 -10.96 52.42
CA MET A 889 6.14 -10.61 52.76
C MET A 889 6.36 -9.15 52.33
N GLN A 890 7.42 -8.53 52.79
CA GLN A 890 7.75 -7.14 52.46
C GLN A 890 7.78 -6.88 50.95
N ASP A 891 8.05 -7.89 50.14
CA ASP A 891 8.28 -7.80 48.72
C ASP A 891 7.27 -8.64 47.89
N LEU A 892 6.32 -9.34 48.49
CA LEU A 892 5.38 -10.23 47.81
C LEU A 892 3.93 -9.84 48.10
N ASP A 893 3.26 -9.29 47.12
CA ASP A 893 1.84 -8.96 47.15
C ASP A 893 1.03 -10.04 46.42
N LEU A 894 0.00 -10.58 47.07
CA LEU A 894 -1.03 -11.39 46.45
C LEU A 894 -2.27 -10.55 46.25
N PHE A 895 -2.93 -10.74 45.11
CA PHE A 895 -4.18 -10.06 44.82
C PHE A 895 -5.23 -10.97 44.18
N ALA A 896 -6.49 -10.67 44.41
CA ALA A 896 -7.59 -11.21 43.67
C ALA A 896 -8.67 -10.14 43.49
N ASN A 897 -9.18 -10.02 42.27
CA ASN A 897 -10.16 -9.02 41.92
C ASN A 897 -11.23 -9.63 40.99
N ILE A 898 -12.51 -9.44 41.34
CA ILE A 898 -13.64 -9.79 40.52
C ILE A 898 -14.15 -8.53 39.84
N ASN A 899 -14.32 -8.58 38.55
CA ASN A 899 -14.80 -7.47 37.74
C ASN A 899 -16.05 -7.88 36.99
N TRP A 900 -17.04 -7.02 37.07
CA TRP A 900 -18.30 -7.15 36.35
C TRP A 900 -18.52 -5.93 35.48
N LEU A 901 -18.83 -6.16 34.21
CA LEU A 901 -19.19 -5.14 33.22
C LEU A 901 -20.49 -5.53 32.54
N ARG A 902 -21.34 -4.56 32.23
CA ARG A 902 -22.61 -4.76 31.53
C ARG A 902 -22.86 -3.66 30.51
N LYS A 903 -23.16 -4.04 29.27
CA LYS A 903 -23.74 -3.18 28.23
C LYS A 903 -25.19 -3.56 28.02
N GLY A 904 -26.07 -2.59 27.89
CA GLY A 904 -27.48 -2.82 27.61
C GLY A 904 -27.71 -3.37 26.21
N GLU A 905 -28.92 -3.79 25.97
CA GLU A 905 -29.47 -4.16 24.67
C GLU A 905 -29.26 -3.02 23.65
N ASP A 906 -29.02 -3.37 22.39
CA ASP A 906 -28.78 -2.41 21.32
C ASP A 906 -29.48 -2.87 20.03
N ASP A 907 -30.36 -2.02 19.53
CA ASP A 907 -31.09 -2.21 18.28
C ASP A 907 -30.55 -1.28 17.21
N ILE A 908 -29.91 -1.82 16.19
CA ILE A 908 -29.35 -1.06 15.10
C ILE A 908 -29.90 -1.51 13.76
N THR A 909 -29.75 -0.67 12.78
CA THR A 909 -30.01 -1.00 11.39
C THR A 909 -28.70 -0.94 10.62
N ASP A 910 -28.32 -2.04 9.97
CA ASP A 910 -27.10 -2.06 9.17
C ASP A 910 -27.27 -1.30 7.84
N ASN A 911 -26.18 -1.16 7.08
CA ASN A 911 -26.21 -0.53 5.76
C ASN A 911 -27.12 -1.27 4.75
N LEU A 912 -27.52 -2.52 5.02
CA LEU A 912 -28.44 -3.31 4.22
C LEU A 912 -29.92 -3.08 4.59
N GLY A 913 -30.20 -2.21 5.55
CA GLY A 913 -31.55 -1.91 6.05
C GLY A 913 -32.11 -2.96 6.97
N GLN A 914 -31.27 -3.75 7.64
CA GLN A 914 -31.66 -4.85 8.47
C GLN A 914 -31.56 -4.54 9.94
N LYS A 915 -32.49 -5.08 10.70
CA LYS A 915 -32.51 -4.94 12.15
C LYS A 915 -31.52 -5.95 12.73
N VAL A 916 -30.46 -5.45 13.35
CA VAL A 916 -29.53 -6.23 14.17
C VAL A 916 -29.74 -5.86 15.62
N THR A 917 -30.19 -6.83 16.41
CA THR A 917 -30.42 -6.67 17.84
C THR A 917 -29.36 -7.41 18.62
N PHE A 918 -28.66 -6.72 19.47
CA PHE A 918 -27.76 -7.32 20.47
C PHE A 918 -28.46 -7.41 21.80
N ASP A 919 -28.55 -8.60 22.36
CA ASP A 919 -29.02 -8.79 23.71
C ASP A 919 -28.13 -8.08 24.73
N THR A 920 -28.62 -7.84 25.91
CA THR A 920 -27.84 -7.35 27.04
C THR A 920 -26.63 -8.27 27.25
N MET A 921 -25.44 -7.69 27.25
CA MET A 921 -24.18 -8.40 27.42
C MET A 921 -23.56 -8.07 28.76
N GLN A 922 -22.87 -9.04 29.32
CA GLN A 922 -22.08 -8.85 30.52
C GLN A 922 -20.79 -9.65 30.47
N SER A 923 -19.77 -9.15 31.14
CA SER A 923 -18.51 -9.84 31.43
C SER A 923 -18.37 -9.94 32.93
N LEU A 924 -18.06 -11.12 33.42
CA LEU A 924 -17.71 -11.36 34.81
C LEU A 924 -16.40 -12.14 34.84
N ASN A 925 -15.32 -11.48 35.23
CA ASN A 925 -14.02 -12.13 35.31
C ASN A 925 -13.36 -12.02 36.69
N LEU A 926 -12.64 -13.06 37.05
CA LEU A 926 -11.77 -13.10 38.20
C LEU A 926 -10.33 -12.99 37.75
N ARG A 927 -9.61 -12.04 38.30
CA ARG A 927 -8.16 -11.88 38.14
C ARG A 927 -7.51 -12.16 39.48
N PHE A 928 -6.52 -13.01 39.47
CA PHE A 928 -5.78 -13.36 40.72
C PHE A 928 -4.31 -13.58 40.38
N GLY A 929 -3.45 -13.15 41.28
CA GLY A 929 -2.03 -13.22 40.97
C GLY A 929 -1.11 -12.84 42.13
N ALA A 930 0.14 -12.74 41.82
CA ALA A 930 1.22 -12.34 42.72
C ALA A 930 2.21 -11.43 42.01
N ASP A 931 2.64 -10.40 42.71
CA ASP A 931 3.73 -9.52 42.30
C ASP A 931 4.87 -9.58 43.32
N TYR A 932 6.08 -9.88 42.85
CA TYR A 932 7.28 -9.95 43.67
C TYR A 932 8.24 -8.82 43.29
N THR A 933 8.47 -7.91 44.23
CA THR A 933 9.40 -6.78 44.10
C THR A 933 10.81 -7.20 44.45
N LEU A 934 11.78 -7.00 43.58
CA LEU A 934 13.18 -7.29 43.82
C LEU A 934 13.87 -6.10 44.52
N SER A 935 13.44 -5.78 45.75
CA SER A 935 13.87 -4.58 46.48
C SER A 935 15.39 -4.51 46.74
N ASN A 936 16.05 -5.68 46.74
CA ASN A 936 17.51 -5.79 46.87
C ASN A 936 18.26 -5.39 45.57
N ILE A 937 17.57 -5.17 44.48
CA ILE A 937 18.13 -4.78 43.20
C ILE A 937 17.73 -3.35 42.90
N ASN A 938 18.72 -2.47 42.83
CA ASN A 938 18.52 -1.06 42.50
C ASN A 938 19.50 -0.67 41.38
N TRP A 939 18.99 -0.46 40.18
CA TRP A 939 19.77 -0.04 39.02
C TRP A 939 19.68 1.47 38.81
N GLY A 940 20.36 2.24 39.63
CA GLY A 940 20.35 3.70 39.51
C GLY A 940 18.97 4.35 39.78
N GLY A 941 18.24 3.81 40.77
CA GLY A 941 16.91 4.26 41.16
C GLY A 941 15.78 3.44 40.54
N LEU A 942 16.08 2.46 39.65
CA LEU A 942 15.12 1.54 39.10
C LEU A 942 15.05 0.25 39.91
N ILE A 943 13.87 -0.12 40.38
CA ILE A 943 13.59 -1.32 41.16
C ILE A 943 12.75 -2.26 40.28
N PRO A 944 13.24 -3.46 39.93
CA PRO A 944 12.49 -4.41 39.15
C PRO A 944 11.49 -5.21 40.02
N SER A 945 10.39 -5.66 39.34
CA SER A 945 9.47 -6.64 39.92
C SER A 945 9.03 -7.67 38.86
N LEU A 946 8.61 -8.83 39.32
CA LEU A 946 8.11 -9.93 38.54
C LEU A 946 6.68 -10.26 39.00
N GLY A 947 5.75 -10.41 38.05
CA GLY A 947 4.36 -10.74 38.35
C GLY A 947 3.87 -11.91 37.53
N ALA A 948 2.90 -12.63 38.10
CA ALA A 948 2.13 -13.63 37.40
C ALA A 948 0.67 -13.51 37.78
N MET A 949 -0.24 -13.61 36.78
CA MET A 949 -1.67 -13.44 36.98
C MET A 949 -2.45 -14.48 36.18
N GLY A 950 -3.49 -15.06 36.81
CA GLY A 950 -4.54 -15.81 36.14
C GLY A 950 -5.77 -14.95 35.91
N ILE A 951 -6.39 -15.08 34.76
CA ILE A 951 -7.65 -14.43 34.40
C ILE A 951 -8.64 -15.52 34.02
N TYR A 952 -9.77 -15.57 34.71
CA TYR A 952 -10.85 -16.49 34.39
C TYR A 952 -12.12 -15.73 34.08
N GLU A 953 -12.62 -15.83 32.84
CA GLU A 953 -13.86 -15.24 32.40
C GLU A 953 -15.01 -16.24 32.62
N PHE A 954 -15.92 -15.93 33.54
CA PHE A 954 -17.10 -16.74 33.87
C PHE A 954 -18.26 -16.50 32.92
N ASP A 955 -18.41 -15.23 32.48
CA ASP A 955 -19.47 -14.76 31.63
C ASP A 955 -18.93 -13.70 30.68
N GLY A 956 -19.35 -13.72 29.46
CA GLY A 956 -18.81 -12.85 28.37
C GLY A 956 -19.39 -13.35 27.06
N GLU A 957 -20.69 -13.58 27.02
CA GLU A 957 -21.43 -14.05 25.86
C GLU A 957 -22.13 -12.90 25.18
N SER A 958 -22.13 -12.93 23.87
CA SER A 958 -22.85 -12.00 23.00
C SER A 958 -23.79 -12.79 22.11
N SER A 959 -25.09 -12.58 22.33
CA SER A 959 -26.14 -13.09 21.48
C SER A 959 -26.62 -12.02 20.53
N VAL A 960 -26.72 -12.35 19.25
CA VAL A 960 -27.22 -11.46 18.21
C VAL A 960 -28.43 -12.04 17.51
N GLU A 961 -29.44 -11.22 17.34
CA GLU A 961 -30.62 -11.53 16.55
C GLU A 961 -30.66 -10.65 15.31
N ILE A 962 -30.80 -11.25 14.14
CA ILE A 962 -30.83 -10.55 12.87
C ILE A 962 -32.18 -10.80 12.20
N ASP A 963 -32.99 -9.75 12.00
CA ASP A 963 -34.37 -9.83 11.48
C ASP A 963 -35.22 -10.92 12.15
N GLY A 964 -35.13 -11.07 13.49
CA GLY A 964 -35.87 -12.05 14.24
C GLY A 964 -35.27 -13.46 14.29
N ASN A 965 -34.05 -13.66 13.76
CA ASN A 965 -33.37 -14.96 13.81
C ASN A 965 -32.15 -14.89 14.71
N LYS A 966 -32.19 -15.66 15.79
CA LYS A 966 -31.11 -15.71 16.78
C LYS A 966 -29.97 -16.59 16.27
N ASN A 967 -28.73 -16.09 16.38
CA ASN A 967 -27.52 -16.80 16.01
C ASN A 967 -26.80 -17.38 17.22
N SER A 968 -25.82 -18.26 16.96
CA SER A 968 -24.98 -18.84 18.02
C SER A 968 -24.22 -17.74 18.76
N ASP A 969 -24.06 -17.94 20.07
CA ASP A 969 -23.43 -16.96 20.94
C ASP A 969 -21.92 -16.96 20.76
N ALA A 970 -21.34 -15.79 20.51
CA ALA A 970 -19.91 -15.57 20.63
C ALA A 970 -19.55 -15.41 22.13
N SER A 971 -18.36 -15.84 22.54
CA SER A 971 -18.03 -15.92 23.96
C SER A 971 -16.58 -15.58 24.27
N LEU A 972 -16.34 -14.84 25.36
CA LEU A 972 -15.00 -14.60 25.93
C LEU A 972 -14.63 -15.61 27.02
N LYS A 973 -15.52 -16.57 27.36
CA LYS A 973 -15.32 -17.51 28.47
C LYS A 973 -14.05 -18.30 28.36
N GLY A 974 -13.39 -18.48 29.50
CA GLY A 974 -12.22 -19.34 29.62
C GLY A 974 -11.09 -18.75 30.45
N MET A 975 -9.99 -19.48 30.48
CA MET A 975 -8.85 -19.13 31.32
C MET A 975 -7.66 -18.63 30.49
N SER A 976 -6.98 -17.63 31.05
CA SER A 976 -5.73 -17.09 30.51
C SER A 976 -4.74 -16.84 31.63
N GLY A 977 -3.46 -16.93 31.32
CA GLY A 977 -2.36 -16.62 32.21
C GLY A 977 -1.52 -15.47 31.65
N ARG A 978 -1.09 -14.58 32.51
CA ARG A 978 -0.21 -13.44 32.20
C ARG A 978 1.06 -13.50 33.05
N GLY A 979 2.22 -13.33 32.42
CA GLY A 979 3.50 -13.10 33.08
C GLY A 979 3.99 -11.70 32.78
N GLN A 980 4.52 -10.98 33.77
CA GLN A 980 4.94 -9.61 33.64
C GLN A 980 6.26 -9.28 34.32
N ILE A 981 6.95 -8.29 33.76
CA ILE A 981 8.16 -7.69 34.33
C ILE A 981 7.90 -6.18 34.43
N SER A 982 8.18 -5.62 35.61
CA SER A 982 8.00 -4.20 35.83
C SER A 982 9.29 -3.53 36.34
N LEU A 983 9.46 -2.24 36.02
CA LEU A 983 10.53 -1.40 36.49
C LEU A 983 9.93 -0.14 37.14
N ALA A 984 10.13 0.02 38.47
CA ALA A 984 9.65 1.18 39.19
C ALA A 984 10.79 2.18 39.41
N TYR A 985 10.54 3.43 39.09
CA TYR A 985 11.41 4.57 39.38
C TYR A 985 10.68 5.49 40.34
N GLN A 986 11.36 5.91 41.45
CA GLN A 986 10.82 6.85 42.43
C GLN A 986 11.79 7.98 42.63
N ASN A 987 11.32 9.22 42.51
CA ASN A 987 12.07 10.43 42.84
C ASN A 987 11.36 11.21 43.93
N ASN A 988 11.93 11.15 45.12
CA ASN A 988 11.43 11.82 46.35
C ASN A 988 12.04 13.21 46.59
N ASP A 989 13.10 13.59 45.81
CA ASP A 989 13.86 14.83 46.03
C ASP A 989 13.33 16.03 45.22
N SER A 990 12.25 15.86 44.46
CA SER A 990 11.68 16.91 43.63
C SER A 990 10.58 17.71 44.36
N PHE A 991 10.31 18.94 43.86
CA PHE A 991 9.17 19.74 44.29
C PHE A 991 7.83 19.04 44.13
N LEU A 992 7.78 18.05 43.24
CA LEU A 992 6.68 17.13 43.00
C LEU A 992 7.24 15.70 43.09
N PRO A 993 7.03 14.97 44.21
CA PRO A 993 7.41 13.55 44.27
C PRO A 993 6.69 12.74 43.17
N LEU A 994 7.47 12.01 42.41
CA LEU A 994 7.01 11.25 41.24
C LEU A 994 7.41 9.79 41.38
N ARG A 995 6.45 8.90 41.21
CA ARG A 995 6.72 7.48 41.00
C ARG A 995 6.24 7.08 39.59
N THR A 996 7.09 6.38 38.87
CA THR A 996 6.77 5.84 37.53
C THR A 996 7.06 4.35 37.50
N VAL A 997 6.10 3.55 37.02
CA VAL A 997 6.26 2.11 36.83
C VAL A 997 6.02 1.78 35.37
N PHE A 998 6.98 1.13 34.75
CA PHE A 998 6.87 0.55 33.41
C PHE A 998 6.70 -0.96 33.53
N THR A 999 5.68 -1.52 32.88
CA THR A 999 5.41 -2.95 32.87
C THR A 999 5.37 -3.45 31.43
N ALA A 1000 6.05 -4.56 31.17
CA ALA A 1000 5.92 -5.33 29.94
C ALA A 1000 5.39 -6.72 30.29
N TYR A 1001 4.44 -7.23 29.51
CA TYR A 1001 3.86 -8.54 29.79
C TYR A 1001 3.57 -9.35 28.52
N GLY A 1002 3.47 -10.68 28.71
CA GLY A 1002 2.92 -11.61 27.76
C GLY A 1002 1.81 -12.45 28.39
N GLN A 1003 0.80 -12.81 27.60
CA GLN A 1003 -0.31 -13.63 28.05
C GLN A 1003 -0.59 -14.79 27.11
N LEU A 1004 -1.11 -15.90 27.66
CA LEU A 1004 -1.42 -17.16 27.00
C LEU A 1004 -2.77 -17.70 27.47
N GLY A 1005 -3.42 -18.51 26.65
CA GLY A 1005 -4.75 -19.07 26.93
C GLY A 1005 -5.81 -18.55 25.97
N ASN A 1006 -7.06 -18.42 26.41
CA ASN A 1006 -8.15 -17.87 25.58
C ASN A 1006 -7.90 -16.43 25.16
N ARG A 1007 -7.12 -15.69 25.95
CA ARG A 1007 -6.52 -14.41 25.58
C ARG A 1007 -5.02 -14.63 25.47
N ARG A 1008 -4.44 -14.36 24.31
CA ARG A 1008 -2.99 -14.48 24.09
C ARG A 1008 -2.46 -13.24 23.39
N GLY A 1009 -1.27 -12.81 23.78
CA GLY A 1009 -0.68 -11.60 23.22
C GLY A 1009 0.37 -10.99 24.12
N PHE A 1010 0.61 -9.74 23.94
CA PHE A 1010 1.59 -8.97 24.72
C PHE A 1010 1.13 -7.51 24.87
N GLY A 1011 1.74 -6.83 25.82
CA GLY A 1011 1.46 -5.40 26.02
C GLY A 1011 2.50 -4.72 26.87
N GLY A 1012 2.34 -3.42 26.95
CA GLY A 1012 3.14 -2.55 27.79
C GLY A 1012 2.27 -1.53 28.53
N GLU A 1013 2.59 -1.26 29.76
CA GLU A 1013 1.86 -0.35 30.62
C GLU A 1013 2.81 0.66 31.27
N VAL A 1014 2.32 1.85 31.51
CA VAL A 1014 2.99 2.88 32.30
C VAL A 1014 2.03 3.43 33.35
N ASN A 1015 2.48 3.46 34.59
CA ASN A 1015 1.78 4.13 35.67
C ASN A 1015 2.66 5.25 36.18
N ILE A 1016 2.10 6.43 36.29
CA ILE A 1016 2.75 7.62 36.81
C ILE A 1016 1.92 8.17 37.99
N SER A 1017 2.47 8.20 39.17
CA SER A 1017 1.81 8.72 40.38
C SER A 1017 2.53 9.98 40.85
N PHE A 1018 1.77 11.04 41.09
CA PHE A 1018 2.23 12.32 41.68
C PHE A 1018 1.65 12.46 43.05
N GLU A 1019 2.48 12.88 44.00
CA GLU A 1019 2.12 13.06 45.42
C GLU A 1019 2.09 14.55 45.76
N PHE A 1020 1.06 14.99 46.50
CA PHE A 1020 0.86 16.40 46.86
C PHE A 1020 0.66 16.57 48.37
#